data_913d59bbfd7177b701fc0d97aa2db766
#
_entry.id   913d59bbfd7177b701fc0d97aa2db766
#
_cell.length_a   1.000
_cell.length_b   1.000
_cell.length_c   1.000
_cell.angle_alpha   90.00
_cell.angle_beta   90.00
_cell.angle_gamma   90.00
#
_symmetry.space_group_name_H-M   'P 1'
#
loop_
_entity.id
_entity.type
_entity.pdbx_description
1 polymer ?
#
loop_
_entity_poly.entity_id
_entity_poly.type
_entity_poly.pdbx_seq_one_letter_code
_entity_poly.pdbx_strand_id
1 'polypeptide(L)'
;MRLIPRNTKVRTSFYKGVTVSDVILGIVGLGLAALAVASNLPYRLFIALGIACLFIPLFIPVGEERIYKCALYLARHIFSRKKYSAKGKDAANIQSIIPYEKIDGNCIVHKNGTVTGIIAIKPIEFRLLGASKQNYLIDGVLTNVLTSVGASQEAAIVKLEKTLDFDRHIQADLNRIVALAEANENGDLTDGEYAARIDVIQDRLALADTLKTEQKVKYSCYYIAVTDRNKTSLMATLSVMRGTLLSGSIEARILKGGQLAEFIALSKKLDVTDELTAPCETSFRLTSTVQDDKQLSHFVITGYPLKVPNAWGEELFDLPNTKVVMKLKPVEKSKALKRIDTAIMELSTQAKGKASKIIDKTTHVETLSALLARLQNDNEVLFDTTFIITAYDEKGKADNKRLIRRKIRELGFTANEMFGRQADAYLTSEFAAYDAVKISRGIQSSSVAACFPFVSNAVDDADGILIGENKLPAFVDFFKRDSEYVNSNMVVIGKSGSGKSYAAKTLLTHFASCNAKIFVLDPEGEYLTLAKNLQGKVLDVASSKHGKLNPFQIISTLDDENDDGTRNSFFSHLQFLEEFYRLLLTGINADSLELLNKLTIEIYGRKGITPMCDLSALTPADYPTFDDLAALIDEKLIQAGDDYNRACLKVIENYIAKFKSGGRNSNLWNGASGFETDENFVCFDFQKLLAN
;
A
#
# COMPACT_ATOMS: atom_id res chain seq x y z
N MET A 1 -10.84 -5.52 -19.28
CA MET A 1 -11.82 -4.46 -18.99
C MET A 1 -13.16 -5.07 -18.62
N ARG A 2 -13.82 -4.56 -17.59
CA ARG A 2 -15.11 -5.06 -17.10
C ARG A 2 -16.23 -4.08 -17.46
N LEU A 3 -17.45 -4.60 -17.52
CA LEU A 3 -18.61 -3.80 -17.93
C LEU A 3 -19.44 -3.42 -16.70
N ILE A 4 -19.81 -2.16 -16.57
CA ILE A 4 -20.80 -1.71 -15.61
C ILE A 4 -22.05 -1.31 -16.41
N PRO A 5 -23.20 -2.00 -16.25
CA PRO A 5 -24.42 -1.68 -16.97
C PRO A 5 -24.88 -0.25 -16.67
N ARG A 6 -25.37 0.47 -17.67
CA ARG A 6 -25.82 1.86 -17.48
C ARG A 6 -26.96 2.00 -16.50
N ASN A 7 -27.96 1.16 -16.57
CA ASN A 7 -29.05 1.14 -15.60
C ASN A 7 -29.79 -0.22 -15.60
N THR A 8 -29.79 -0.92 -14.47
CA THR A 8 -30.55 -2.15 -14.26
C THR A 8 -31.96 -1.88 -13.72
N LYS A 9 -32.23 -0.66 -13.25
CA LYS A 9 -33.55 -0.19 -12.83
C LYS A 9 -34.08 0.77 -13.90
N VAL A 10 -34.69 0.22 -14.95
CA VAL A 10 -35.38 1.07 -15.93
C VAL A 10 -36.64 1.60 -15.27
N ARG A 11 -36.75 2.92 -15.18
CA ARG A 11 -38.03 3.53 -14.73
C ARG A 11 -39.00 3.45 -15.88
N THR A 12 -40.17 2.89 -15.62
CA THR A 12 -41.28 2.93 -16.59
C THR A 12 -41.52 4.37 -17.02
N SER A 13 -41.16 4.67 -18.25
CA SER A 13 -41.40 5.98 -18.86
C SER A 13 -42.42 5.81 -19.98
N PHE A 14 -43.53 6.51 -19.88
CA PHE A 14 -44.61 6.41 -20.87
C PHE A 14 -44.23 6.99 -22.22
N TYR A 15 -43.57 8.16 -22.26
CA TYR A 15 -43.12 8.81 -23.48
C TYR A 15 -41.98 9.78 -23.18
N LYS A 16 -40.88 9.72 -23.97
CA LYS A 16 -39.73 10.63 -23.87
C LYS A 16 -39.20 10.90 -22.43
N GLY A 17 -39.20 9.88 -21.54
CA GLY A 17 -38.69 10.01 -20.18
C GLY A 17 -39.66 10.61 -19.16
N VAL A 18 -40.94 10.67 -19.50
CA VAL A 18 -42.01 11.06 -18.56
C VAL A 18 -42.30 9.90 -17.62
N THR A 19 -42.07 10.08 -16.33
CA THR A 19 -42.34 9.08 -15.28
C THR A 19 -43.76 9.13 -14.79
N VAL A 20 -44.23 8.07 -14.08
CA VAL A 20 -45.55 8.05 -13.45
C VAL A 20 -45.79 9.27 -12.54
N SER A 21 -44.77 9.70 -11.81
CA SER A 21 -44.86 10.90 -10.95
C SER A 21 -45.05 12.19 -11.75
N ASP A 22 -44.48 12.26 -12.94
CA ASP A 22 -44.64 13.40 -13.83
C ASP A 22 -46.10 13.45 -14.37
N VAL A 23 -46.63 12.28 -14.74
CA VAL A 23 -48.05 12.18 -15.20
C VAL A 23 -49.01 12.60 -14.10
N ILE A 24 -48.81 12.13 -12.86
CA ILE A 24 -49.63 12.51 -11.72
C ILE A 24 -49.61 14.03 -11.51
N LEU A 25 -48.41 14.62 -11.50
CA LEU A 25 -48.24 16.07 -11.34
C LEU A 25 -48.89 16.84 -12.50
N GLY A 26 -48.74 16.33 -13.74
CA GLY A 26 -49.40 16.90 -14.91
C GLY A 26 -50.95 16.86 -14.82
N ILE A 27 -51.51 15.75 -14.37
CA ILE A 27 -52.96 15.62 -14.14
C ILE A 27 -53.43 16.61 -13.09
N VAL A 28 -52.66 16.77 -11.99
CA VAL A 28 -53.04 17.75 -10.94
C VAL A 28 -52.99 19.18 -11.48
N GLY A 29 -51.94 19.54 -12.24
CA GLY A 29 -51.81 20.86 -12.85
C GLY A 29 -52.93 21.16 -13.86
N LEU A 30 -53.25 20.19 -14.73
CA LEU A 30 -54.32 20.28 -15.69
C LEU A 30 -55.72 20.35 -15.00
N GLY A 31 -55.91 19.56 -13.95
CA GLY A 31 -57.12 19.57 -13.16
C GLY A 31 -57.37 20.92 -12.47
N LEU A 32 -56.32 21.50 -11.89
CA LEU A 32 -56.39 22.83 -11.27
C LEU A 32 -56.68 23.94 -12.32
N ALA A 33 -56.06 23.86 -13.47
CA ALA A 33 -56.32 24.80 -14.59
C ALA A 33 -57.75 24.64 -15.11
N ALA A 34 -58.28 23.42 -15.27
CA ALA A 34 -59.66 23.16 -15.70
C ALA A 34 -60.67 23.67 -14.64
N LEU A 35 -60.40 23.47 -13.37
CA LEU A 35 -61.22 24.02 -12.28
C LEU A 35 -61.26 25.56 -12.30
N ALA A 36 -60.10 26.19 -12.56
CA ALA A 36 -60.04 27.65 -12.67
C ALA A 36 -60.84 28.15 -13.85
N VAL A 37 -60.84 27.49 -14.99
CA VAL A 37 -61.65 27.84 -16.20
C VAL A 37 -63.14 27.61 -15.92
N ALA A 38 -63.49 26.55 -15.24
CA ALA A 38 -64.88 26.21 -14.87
C ALA A 38 -65.47 27.07 -13.74
N SER A 39 -64.60 27.78 -12.98
CA SER A 39 -65.07 28.65 -11.89
C SER A 39 -65.70 29.94 -12.41
N ASN A 40 -66.57 30.54 -11.62
CA ASN A 40 -67.19 31.85 -11.86
C ASN A 40 -66.29 33.04 -11.42
N LEU A 41 -64.94 32.80 -11.26
CA LEU A 41 -64.01 33.83 -10.82
C LEU A 41 -63.72 34.85 -11.93
N PRO A 42 -63.61 36.17 -11.61
CA PRO A 42 -63.13 37.15 -12.58
C PRO A 42 -61.74 36.78 -13.04
N TYR A 43 -61.41 36.99 -14.34
CA TYR A 43 -60.12 36.68 -14.95
C TYR A 43 -59.74 35.18 -14.95
N ARG A 44 -60.68 34.26 -14.96
CA ARG A 44 -60.49 32.79 -14.94
C ARG A 44 -59.44 32.26 -15.95
N LEU A 45 -59.36 32.84 -17.13
CA LEU A 45 -58.38 32.48 -18.16
C LEU A 45 -56.92 32.90 -17.74
N PHE A 46 -56.77 34.07 -17.10
CA PHE A 46 -55.50 34.51 -16.60
C PHE A 46 -55.04 33.67 -15.40
N ILE A 47 -55.97 33.23 -14.55
CA ILE A 47 -55.71 32.32 -13.44
C ILE A 47 -55.24 30.97 -14.00
N ALA A 48 -55.91 30.41 -15.01
CA ALA A 48 -55.50 29.17 -15.65
C ALA A 48 -54.13 29.27 -16.32
N LEU A 49 -53.86 30.38 -16.98
CA LEU A 49 -52.56 30.67 -17.56
C LEU A 49 -51.47 30.78 -16.50
N GLY A 50 -51.76 31.45 -15.36
CA GLY A 50 -50.85 31.55 -14.24
C GLY A 50 -50.51 30.18 -13.64
N ILE A 51 -51.54 29.26 -13.50
CA ILE A 51 -51.31 27.88 -13.09
C ILE A 51 -50.38 27.15 -14.09
N ALA A 52 -50.65 27.28 -15.40
CA ALA A 52 -49.81 26.68 -16.42
C ALA A 52 -48.36 27.19 -16.35
N CYS A 53 -48.15 28.54 -16.24
CA CYS A 53 -46.82 29.14 -16.06
C CYS A 53 -46.11 28.68 -14.82
N LEU A 54 -46.83 28.29 -13.76
CA LEU A 54 -46.24 27.77 -12.51
C LEU A 54 -45.87 26.28 -12.62
N PHE A 55 -46.73 25.46 -13.28
CA PHE A 55 -46.54 24.04 -13.39
C PHE A 55 -45.55 23.61 -14.49
N ILE A 56 -45.52 24.29 -15.65
CA ILE A 56 -44.64 23.93 -16.77
C ILE A 56 -43.15 23.93 -16.38
N PRO A 57 -42.59 24.92 -15.68
CA PRO A 57 -41.22 24.93 -15.26
C PRO A 57 -40.84 23.78 -14.33
N LEU A 58 -41.79 23.26 -13.55
CA LEU A 58 -41.56 22.16 -12.62
C LEU A 58 -41.08 20.85 -13.31
N PHE A 59 -41.38 20.69 -14.61
CA PHE A 59 -40.98 19.53 -15.40
C PHE A 59 -39.58 19.68 -16.01
N ILE A 60 -38.93 20.84 -15.93
CA ILE A 60 -37.59 21.06 -16.46
C ILE A 60 -36.60 20.19 -15.66
N PRO A 61 -35.74 19.41 -16.34
CA PRO A 61 -34.71 18.62 -15.64
C PRO A 61 -33.56 19.54 -15.19
N VAL A 62 -33.17 19.40 -13.94
CA VAL A 62 -31.95 20.03 -13.37
C VAL A 62 -31.04 18.89 -12.94
N GLY A 63 -29.99 18.63 -13.73
CA GLY A 63 -29.16 17.44 -13.56
C GLY A 63 -29.96 16.15 -13.85
N GLU A 64 -29.98 15.22 -12.91
CA GLU A 64 -30.75 13.96 -13.01
C GLU A 64 -32.16 14.04 -12.41
N GLU A 65 -32.51 15.14 -11.77
CA GLU A 65 -33.77 15.33 -11.08
C GLU A 65 -34.59 16.46 -11.74
N ARG A 66 -35.90 16.46 -11.55
CA ARG A 66 -36.78 17.54 -12.04
C ARG A 66 -36.96 18.62 -10.99
N ILE A 67 -37.26 19.87 -11.41
CA ILE A 67 -37.42 21.02 -10.49
C ILE A 67 -38.47 20.74 -9.41
N TYR A 68 -39.57 20.07 -9.72
CA TYR A 68 -40.60 19.78 -8.70
C TYR A 68 -40.08 18.92 -7.54
N LYS A 69 -39.14 18.00 -7.80
CA LYS A 69 -38.49 17.22 -6.74
C LYS A 69 -37.55 18.08 -5.91
N CYS A 70 -36.81 18.97 -6.57
CA CYS A 70 -35.97 19.95 -5.86
C CYS A 70 -36.82 20.85 -4.97
N ALA A 71 -38.03 21.27 -5.43
CA ALA A 71 -38.96 22.03 -4.64
C ALA A 71 -39.51 21.23 -3.43
N LEU A 72 -39.83 19.95 -3.62
CA LEU A 72 -40.22 19.06 -2.51
C LEU A 72 -39.09 18.87 -1.49
N TYR A 73 -37.87 18.72 -1.95
CA TYR A 73 -36.70 18.63 -1.04
C TYR A 73 -36.46 19.93 -0.30
N LEU A 74 -36.64 21.08 -0.95
CA LEU A 74 -36.55 22.38 -0.32
C LEU A 74 -37.65 22.55 0.75
N ALA A 75 -38.88 22.24 0.42
CA ALA A 75 -40.01 22.27 1.37
C ALA A 75 -39.73 21.34 2.58
N ARG A 76 -39.34 20.09 2.33
CA ARG A 76 -38.95 19.16 3.40
C ARG A 76 -37.79 19.73 4.24
N HIS A 77 -36.80 20.33 3.62
CA HIS A 77 -35.70 20.96 4.34
C HIS A 77 -36.16 22.13 5.21
N ILE A 78 -37.09 22.99 4.73
CA ILE A 78 -37.63 24.12 5.49
C ILE A 78 -38.36 23.64 6.75
N PHE A 79 -39.13 22.58 6.65
CA PHE A 79 -39.93 22.04 7.77
C PHE A 79 -39.17 21.01 8.63
N SER A 80 -37.98 20.55 8.23
CA SER A 80 -37.18 19.61 9.03
C SER A 80 -36.34 20.32 10.07
N ARG A 81 -36.00 19.63 11.16
CA ARG A 81 -35.02 20.11 12.14
C ARG A 81 -33.63 20.15 11.50
N LYS A 82 -32.92 21.24 11.74
CA LYS A 82 -31.63 21.51 11.10
C LYS A 82 -30.46 21.38 12.05
N LYS A 83 -30.65 21.64 13.34
CA LYS A 83 -29.59 21.66 14.36
C LYS A 83 -29.78 20.55 15.38
N TYR A 84 -28.69 19.85 15.67
CA TYR A 84 -28.58 18.80 16.65
C TYR A 84 -27.36 19.07 17.52
N SER A 85 -27.50 18.97 18.85
CA SER A 85 -26.41 19.22 19.78
C SER A 85 -26.48 18.29 20.98
N ALA A 86 -25.34 18.01 21.59
CA ALA A 86 -25.26 17.31 22.87
C ALA A 86 -25.75 18.16 24.04
N LYS A 87 -25.61 19.50 23.93
CA LYS A 87 -25.98 20.46 24.96
C LYS A 87 -26.70 21.66 24.31
N GLY A 88 -27.92 21.97 24.72
CA GLY A 88 -28.65 23.16 24.25
C GLY A 88 -30.17 23.04 24.33
N LYS A 89 -30.90 24.13 24.66
CA LYS A 89 -32.36 24.12 24.74
C LYS A 89 -33.04 24.24 23.37
N ASP A 90 -32.35 24.82 22.37
CA ASP A 90 -32.90 25.08 21.03
C ASP A 90 -32.54 24.05 19.96
N ALA A 91 -31.79 22.99 20.31
CA ALA A 91 -31.36 21.94 19.39
C ALA A 91 -31.95 20.58 19.79
N ALA A 92 -32.22 19.73 18.79
CA ALA A 92 -32.58 18.33 19.07
C ALA A 92 -31.35 17.58 19.60
N ASN A 93 -31.58 16.52 20.38
CA ASN A 93 -30.49 15.71 20.91
C ASN A 93 -29.73 15.03 19.74
N ILE A 94 -28.40 15.21 19.72
CA ILE A 94 -27.50 14.64 18.73
C ILE A 94 -27.62 13.11 18.65
N GLN A 95 -27.91 12.46 19.76
CA GLN A 95 -28.12 11.01 19.82
C GLN A 95 -29.26 10.53 18.90
N SER A 96 -30.22 11.40 18.53
CA SER A 96 -31.33 11.01 17.64
C SER A 96 -30.90 10.75 16.20
N ILE A 97 -29.76 11.30 15.75
CA ILE A 97 -29.20 11.11 14.40
C ILE A 97 -28.04 10.11 14.38
N ILE A 98 -27.62 9.61 15.54
CA ILE A 98 -26.59 8.57 15.64
C ILE A 98 -27.27 7.21 15.59
N PRO A 99 -26.92 6.36 14.59
CA PRO A 99 -27.63 5.11 14.36
C PRO A 99 -27.23 3.97 15.31
N TYR A 100 -26.05 4.01 15.93
CA TYR A 100 -25.55 2.97 16.83
C TYR A 100 -25.88 3.28 18.29
N GLU A 101 -26.00 2.21 19.08
CA GLU A 101 -26.38 2.25 20.49
C GLU A 101 -25.21 1.88 21.41
N LYS A 102 -24.55 0.75 21.14
CA LYS A 102 -23.44 0.24 21.94
C LYS A 102 -22.53 -0.68 21.13
N ILE A 103 -21.34 -0.92 21.67
CA ILE A 103 -20.41 -1.96 21.23
C ILE A 103 -20.65 -3.20 22.09
N ASP A 104 -20.82 -4.36 21.45
CA ASP A 104 -21.00 -5.65 22.11
C ASP A 104 -19.98 -6.66 21.58
N GLY A 105 -18.83 -6.74 22.25
CA GLY A 105 -17.70 -7.60 21.86
C GLY A 105 -17.12 -7.25 20.50
N ASN A 106 -17.49 -8.01 19.46
CA ASN A 106 -16.99 -7.86 18.08
C ASN A 106 -17.97 -7.14 17.16
N CYS A 107 -19.05 -6.57 17.70
CA CYS A 107 -20.12 -5.99 16.91
C CYS A 107 -20.55 -4.62 17.45
N ILE A 108 -21.03 -3.77 16.55
CA ILE A 108 -21.71 -2.52 16.84
C ILE A 108 -23.21 -2.79 16.78
N VAL A 109 -23.92 -2.55 17.86
CA VAL A 109 -25.39 -2.72 17.95
C VAL A 109 -26.04 -1.40 17.55
N HIS A 110 -27.03 -1.46 16.66
CA HIS A 110 -27.79 -0.31 16.18
C HIS A 110 -29.16 -0.20 16.83
N LYS A 111 -29.69 1.01 16.91
CA LYS A 111 -31.02 1.32 17.47
C LYS A 111 -32.17 0.62 16.77
N ASN A 112 -32.00 0.19 15.53
CA ASN A 112 -32.99 -0.57 14.77
C ASN A 112 -32.89 -2.10 15.00
N GLY A 113 -32.10 -2.55 15.95
CA GLY A 113 -31.88 -3.96 16.27
C GLY A 113 -30.96 -4.72 15.31
N THR A 114 -30.36 -4.05 14.35
CA THR A 114 -29.32 -4.68 13.53
C THR A 114 -27.95 -4.62 14.22
N VAL A 115 -27.04 -5.50 13.81
CA VAL A 115 -25.66 -5.54 14.29
C VAL A 115 -24.69 -5.44 13.12
N THR A 116 -23.61 -4.71 13.30
CA THR A 116 -22.56 -4.55 12.27
C THR A 116 -21.22 -5.01 12.81
N GLY A 117 -20.55 -5.87 12.05
CA GLY A 117 -19.15 -6.23 12.28
C GLY A 117 -18.25 -5.63 11.21
N ILE A 118 -16.99 -5.38 11.58
CA ILE A 118 -16.01 -4.68 10.75
C ILE A 118 -14.80 -5.56 10.56
N ILE A 119 -14.35 -5.70 9.30
CA ILE A 119 -13.05 -6.27 8.93
C ILE A 119 -12.15 -5.13 8.49
N ALA A 120 -11.03 -4.93 9.16
CA ALA A 120 -9.96 -4.05 8.69
C ALA A 120 -9.09 -4.81 7.69
N ILE A 121 -8.75 -4.17 6.59
CA ILE A 121 -7.97 -4.74 5.49
C ILE A 121 -6.69 -3.92 5.35
N LYS A 122 -5.55 -4.62 5.36
CA LYS A 122 -4.27 -4.01 5.02
C LYS A 122 -4.19 -3.88 3.49
N PRO A 123 -3.99 -2.69 2.96
CA PRO A 123 -3.85 -2.51 1.52
C PRO A 123 -2.57 -3.17 1.00
N ILE A 124 -2.56 -3.53 -0.26
CA ILE A 124 -1.44 -4.21 -0.94
C ILE A 124 -0.96 -3.42 -2.14
N GLU A 125 0.25 -3.67 -2.59
CA GLU A 125 0.84 -3.04 -3.79
C GLU A 125 0.29 -3.67 -5.08
N PHE A 126 -1.02 -3.58 -5.27
CA PHE A 126 -1.75 -4.24 -6.35
C PHE A 126 -1.20 -3.93 -7.75
N ARG A 127 -0.70 -2.70 -7.97
CA ARG A 127 -0.16 -2.25 -9.27
C ARG A 127 1.14 -2.94 -9.66
N LEU A 128 1.93 -3.42 -8.70
CA LEU A 128 3.18 -4.14 -8.94
C LEU A 128 2.96 -5.62 -9.28
N LEU A 129 1.76 -6.14 -9.03
CA LEU A 129 1.45 -7.52 -9.30
C LEU A 129 1.25 -7.77 -10.80
N GLY A 130 1.68 -8.93 -11.28
CA GLY A 130 1.40 -9.39 -12.64
C GLY A 130 -0.11 -9.56 -12.91
N ALA A 131 -0.53 -9.42 -14.16
CA ALA A 131 -1.94 -9.44 -14.57
C ALA A 131 -2.70 -10.70 -14.10
N SER A 132 -2.06 -11.87 -14.09
CA SER A 132 -2.65 -13.12 -13.61
C SER A 132 -2.98 -13.06 -12.12
N LYS A 133 -2.06 -12.53 -11.28
CA LYS A 133 -2.26 -12.37 -9.84
C LYS A 133 -3.34 -11.33 -9.57
N GLN A 134 -3.35 -10.19 -10.29
CA GLN A 134 -4.40 -9.18 -10.18
C GLN A 134 -5.78 -9.76 -10.48
N ASN A 135 -5.92 -10.53 -11.55
CA ASN A 135 -7.19 -11.18 -11.89
C ASN A 135 -7.59 -12.23 -10.84
N TYR A 136 -6.64 -13.01 -10.32
CA TYR A 136 -6.90 -13.95 -9.24
C TYR A 136 -7.44 -13.25 -7.98
N LEU A 137 -6.85 -12.13 -7.57
CA LEU A 137 -7.31 -11.36 -6.40
C LEU A 137 -8.72 -10.79 -6.60
N ILE A 138 -9.05 -10.38 -7.81
CA ILE A 138 -10.39 -9.86 -8.12
C ILE A 138 -11.41 -10.99 -8.24
N ASP A 139 -11.15 -11.98 -9.12
CA ASP A 139 -12.14 -13.00 -9.48
C ASP A 139 -12.16 -14.16 -8.48
N GLY A 140 -10.99 -14.60 -8.01
CA GLY A 140 -10.85 -15.73 -7.09
C GLY A 140 -11.02 -15.35 -5.62
N VAL A 141 -10.63 -14.14 -5.22
CA VAL A 141 -10.67 -13.74 -3.81
C VAL A 141 -11.81 -12.77 -3.54
N LEU A 142 -11.76 -11.56 -4.06
CA LEU A 142 -12.72 -10.51 -3.68
C LEU A 142 -14.14 -10.78 -4.18
N THR A 143 -14.30 -11.39 -5.35
CA THR A 143 -15.64 -11.85 -5.80
C THR A 143 -16.23 -12.85 -4.83
N ASN A 144 -15.46 -13.84 -4.34
CA ASN A 144 -15.91 -14.80 -3.35
C ASN A 144 -16.22 -14.16 -1.99
N VAL A 145 -15.43 -13.18 -1.55
CA VAL A 145 -15.72 -12.36 -0.36
C VAL A 145 -17.09 -11.68 -0.50
N LEU A 146 -17.37 -11.06 -1.64
CA LEU A 146 -18.62 -10.35 -1.87
C LEU A 146 -19.81 -11.31 -2.01
N THR A 147 -19.67 -12.43 -2.68
CA THR A 147 -20.74 -13.42 -2.86
C THR A 147 -21.07 -14.18 -1.56
N SER A 148 -20.19 -14.14 -0.56
CA SER A 148 -20.48 -14.70 0.78
C SER A 148 -21.47 -13.86 1.59
N VAL A 149 -21.79 -12.63 1.15
CA VAL A 149 -22.83 -11.79 1.78
C VAL A 149 -24.20 -12.40 1.54
N GLY A 150 -24.88 -12.79 2.61
CA GLY A 150 -26.21 -13.38 2.55
C GLY A 150 -27.27 -12.41 2.01
N ALA A 151 -28.35 -12.93 1.43
CA ALA A 151 -29.41 -12.10 0.84
C ALA A 151 -30.13 -11.17 1.85
N SER A 152 -30.08 -11.50 3.15
CA SER A 152 -30.61 -10.65 4.24
C SER A 152 -29.59 -9.67 4.82
N GLN A 153 -28.34 -9.79 4.42
CA GLN A 153 -27.25 -8.96 4.89
C GLN A 153 -26.99 -7.79 3.94
N GLU A 154 -26.33 -6.76 4.44
CA GLU A 154 -25.81 -5.66 3.63
C GLU A 154 -24.33 -5.47 3.97
N ALA A 155 -23.50 -5.24 2.95
CA ALA A 155 -22.09 -4.94 3.14
C ALA A 155 -21.77 -3.50 2.75
N ALA A 156 -20.67 -2.98 3.24
CA ALA A 156 -20.12 -1.70 2.79
C ALA A 156 -18.59 -1.77 2.74
N ILE A 157 -18.00 -1.28 1.66
CA ILE A 157 -16.56 -1.01 1.60
C ILE A 157 -16.37 0.43 2.04
N VAL A 158 -15.53 0.62 3.04
CA VAL A 158 -15.32 1.92 3.71
C VAL A 158 -13.87 2.32 3.66
N LYS A 159 -13.58 3.55 3.26
CA LYS A 159 -12.28 4.20 3.41
C LYS A 159 -12.39 5.31 4.44
N LEU A 160 -11.50 5.28 5.40
CA LEU A 160 -11.28 6.35 6.38
C LEU A 160 -9.83 6.83 6.28
N GLU A 161 -9.54 7.95 6.89
CA GLU A 161 -8.16 8.46 7.01
C GLU A 161 -7.74 8.45 8.46
N LYS A 162 -6.53 7.98 8.70
CA LYS A 162 -5.85 8.02 9.98
C LYS A 162 -4.56 8.82 9.84
N THR A 163 -4.19 9.57 10.86
CA THR A 163 -2.88 10.21 10.92
C THR A 163 -1.82 9.12 11.10
N LEU A 164 -0.73 9.21 10.35
CA LEU A 164 0.37 8.26 10.44
C LEU A 164 1.00 8.40 11.82
N ASP A 165 1.19 7.26 12.48
CA ASP A 165 1.84 7.18 13.78
C ASP A 165 3.32 6.86 13.58
N PHE A 166 4.16 7.84 13.87
CA PHE A 166 5.61 7.72 13.81
C PHE A 166 6.22 7.12 15.08
N ASP A 167 5.43 6.93 16.16
CA ASP A 167 5.96 6.48 17.45
C ASP A 167 6.66 5.12 17.35
N ARG A 168 6.19 4.25 16.46
CA ARG A 168 6.83 2.96 16.20
C ARG A 168 8.24 3.13 15.61
N HIS A 169 8.41 4.00 14.62
CA HIS A 169 9.71 4.27 13.99
C HIS A 169 10.64 5.03 14.94
N ILE A 170 10.10 5.98 15.71
CA ILE A 170 10.83 6.66 16.78
C ILE A 170 11.34 5.66 17.80
N GLN A 171 10.49 4.72 18.24
CA GLN A 171 10.89 3.70 19.20
C GLN A 171 11.94 2.72 18.62
N ALA A 172 11.85 2.37 17.35
CA ALA A 172 12.86 1.57 16.67
C ALA A 172 14.22 2.29 16.64
N ASP A 173 14.25 3.58 16.36
CA ASP A 173 15.48 4.38 16.38
C ASP A 173 16.04 4.57 17.79
N LEU A 174 15.20 4.73 18.81
CA LEU A 174 15.64 4.74 20.20
C LEU A 174 16.25 3.40 20.63
N ASN A 175 15.68 2.29 20.19
CA ASN A 175 16.23 0.96 20.44
C ASN A 175 17.60 0.78 19.75
N ARG A 176 17.80 1.33 18.54
CA ARG A 176 19.09 1.33 17.85
C ARG A 176 20.15 2.13 18.61
N ILE A 177 19.78 3.28 19.20
CA ILE A 177 20.70 4.05 20.07
C ILE A 177 21.19 3.19 21.23
N VAL A 178 20.30 2.45 21.88
CA VAL A 178 20.66 1.56 23.00
C VAL A 178 21.63 0.47 22.52
N ALA A 179 21.32 -0.18 21.41
CA ALA A 179 22.17 -1.23 20.83
C ALA A 179 23.57 -0.72 20.44
N LEU A 180 23.65 0.50 19.88
CA LEU A 180 24.94 1.14 19.54
C LEU A 180 25.73 1.51 20.81
N ALA A 181 25.06 1.94 21.88
CA ALA A 181 25.72 2.22 23.15
C ALA A 181 26.33 0.95 23.78
N GLU A 182 25.57 -0.16 23.75
CA GLU A 182 26.05 -1.48 24.20
C GLU A 182 27.26 -1.95 23.35
N ALA A 183 27.21 -1.80 22.04
CA ALA A 183 28.31 -2.16 21.14
C ALA A 183 29.57 -1.31 21.41
N ASN A 184 29.41 -0.02 21.73
CA ASN A 184 30.53 0.86 22.09
C ASN A 184 31.12 0.47 23.46
N GLU A 185 30.28 0.15 24.46
CA GLU A 185 30.73 -0.32 25.78
C GLU A 185 31.48 -1.66 25.69
N ASN A 186 31.07 -2.55 24.80
CA ASN A 186 31.72 -3.84 24.56
C ASN A 186 33.03 -3.73 23.77
N GLY A 187 33.31 -2.55 23.18
CA GLY A 187 34.52 -2.33 22.35
C GLY A 187 34.35 -2.72 20.88
N ASP A 188 33.14 -3.07 20.44
CA ASP A 188 32.82 -3.40 19.04
C ASP A 188 32.80 -2.14 18.16
N LEU A 189 32.68 -0.96 18.76
CA LEU A 189 32.71 0.35 18.10
C LEU A 189 33.71 1.27 18.80
N THR A 190 34.40 2.07 18.00
CA THR A 190 35.17 3.20 18.52
C THR A 190 34.26 4.37 18.88
N ASP A 191 34.70 5.26 19.79
CA ASP A 191 33.94 6.47 20.15
C ASP A 191 33.60 7.34 18.93
N GLY A 192 34.49 7.40 17.93
CA GLY A 192 34.27 8.13 16.69
C GLY A 192 33.20 7.50 15.80
N GLU A 193 33.19 6.18 15.66
CA GLU A 193 32.16 5.44 14.91
C GLU A 193 30.81 5.55 15.61
N TYR A 194 30.77 5.40 16.93
CA TYR A 194 29.56 5.58 17.74
C TYR A 194 28.96 6.96 17.53
N ALA A 195 29.76 8.03 17.69
CA ALA A 195 29.30 9.41 17.49
C ALA A 195 28.72 9.63 16.08
N ALA A 196 29.44 9.17 15.04
CA ALA A 196 28.97 9.33 13.65
C ALA A 196 27.65 8.59 13.37
N ARG A 197 27.43 7.43 13.99
CA ARG A 197 26.17 6.65 13.83
C ARG A 197 25.01 7.26 14.60
N ILE A 198 25.27 7.81 15.78
CA ILE A 198 24.25 8.51 16.60
C ILE A 198 23.76 9.76 15.87
N ASP A 199 24.65 10.55 15.26
CA ASP A 199 24.26 11.73 14.47
C ASP A 199 23.22 11.38 13.39
N VAL A 200 23.41 10.26 12.68
CA VAL A 200 22.48 9.80 11.64
C VAL A 200 21.10 9.48 12.24
N ILE A 201 21.06 8.86 13.43
CA ILE A 201 19.79 8.54 14.08
C ILE A 201 19.10 9.81 14.61
N GLN A 202 19.87 10.76 15.14
CA GLN A 202 19.32 12.05 15.62
C GLN A 202 18.68 12.83 14.47
N ASP A 203 19.31 12.89 13.31
CA ASP A 203 18.72 13.51 12.10
C ASP A 203 17.39 12.84 11.70
N ARG A 204 17.31 11.52 11.78
CA ARG A 204 16.07 10.78 11.50
C ARG A 204 14.98 11.08 12.53
N LEU A 205 15.32 11.12 13.81
CA LEU A 205 14.37 11.46 14.88
C LEU A 205 13.83 12.89 14.72
N ALA A 206 14.69 13.86 14.38
CA ALA A 206 14.28 15.23 14.09
C ALA A 206 13.33 15.31 12.89
N LEU A 207 13.61 14.55 11.81
CA LEU A 207 12.74 14.46 10.65
C LEU A 207 11.39 13.80 11.00
N ALA A 208 11.40 12.72 11.76
CA ALA A 208 10.17 12.03 12.20
C ALA A 208 9.30 12.95 13.07
N ASP A 209 9.90 13.74 13.96
CA ASP A 209 9.20 14.71 14.78
C ASP A 209 8.56 15.82 13.93
N THR A 210 9.28 16.35 12.95
CA THR A 210 8.76 17.32 11.97
C THR A 210 7.56 16.76 11.20
N LEU A 211 7.66 15.53 10.69
CA LEU A 211 6.57 14.87 9.96
C LEU A 211 5.35 14.64 10.86
N LYS A 212 5.54 14.30 12.13
CA LYS A 212 4.49 14.06 13.11
C LYS A 212 3.77 15.36 13.50
N THR A 213 4.53 16.42 13.81
CA THR A 213 4.01 17.65 14.42
C THR A 213 3.52 18.66 13.40
N GLU A 214 4.28 18.91 12.34
CA GLU A 214 4.00 19.95 11.36
C GLU A 214 3.15 19.46 10.18
N GLN A 215 3.49 18.33 9.58
CA GLN A 215 2.83 17.86 8.36
C GLN A 215 1.56 17.06 8.62
N LYS A 216 1.42 16.40 9.78
CA LYS A 216 0.26 15.56 10.15
C LYS A 216 -0.15 14.62 9.01
N VAL A 217 0.81 13.87 8.50
CA VAL A 217 0.63 12.99 7.35
C VAL A 217 -0.51 12.01 7.61
N LYS A 218 -1.44 11.90 6.65
CA LYS A 218 -2.60 10.99 6.74
C LYS A 218 -2.51 9.89 5.70
N TYR A 219 -2.92 8.69 6.08
CA TYR A 219 -3.02 7.55 5.18
C TYR A 219 -4.43 6.97 5.13
N SER A 220 -4.73 6.25 4.04
CA SER A 220 -6.03 5.63 3.81
C SER A 220 -6.09 4.27 4.50
N CYS A 221 -7.11 4.08 5.35
CA CYS A 221 -7.45 2.81 5.99
C CYS A 221 -8.71 2.24 5.35
N TYR A 222 -8.71 0.94 5.09
CA TYR A 222 -9.79 0.26 4.37
C TYR A 222 -10.49 -0.78 5.26
N TYR A 223 -11.81 -0.82 5.13
CA TYR A 223 -12.64 -1.71 5.93
C TYR A 223 -13.76 -2.31 5.09
N ILE A 224 -14.19 -3.52 5.44
CA ILE A 224 -15.48 -4.08 5.02
C ILE A 224 -16.38 -4.15 6.25
N ALA A 225 -17.51 -3.48 6.19
CA ALA A 225 -18.56 -3.55 7.19
C ALA A 225 -19.65 -4.48 6.70
N VAL A 226 -20.13 -5.40 7.54
CA VAL A 226 -21.29 -6.26 7.24
C VAL A 226 -22.32 -6.05 8.31
N THR A 227 -23.57 -5.85 7.89
CA THR A 227 -24.74 -5.63 8.78
C THR A 227 -25.74 -6.76 8.62
N ASP A 228 -26.19 -7.32 9.74
CA ASP A 228 -27.21 -8.37 9.82
C ASP A 228 -28.17 -8.09 10.99
N ARG A 229 -29.26 -8.79 11.03
CA ARG A 229 -30.15 -8.87 12.22
C ARG A 229 -29.70 -9.95 13.21
N ASN A 230 -29.00 -10.97 12.72
CA ASN A 230 -28.55 -12.11 13.51
C ASN A 230 -27.03 -12.05 13.73
N LYS A 231 -26.62 -11.94 14.99
CA LYS A 231 -25.19 -11.86 15.38
C LYS A 231 -24.40 -13.14 15.00
N THR A 232 -25.01 -14.32 15.13
CA THR A 232 -24.35 -15.60 14.80
C THR A 232 -24.10 -15.71 13.29
N SER A 233 -25.11 -15.39 12.47
CA SER A 233 -24.98 -15.33 11.01
C SER A 233 -23.92 -14.31 10.58
N LEU A 234 -23.92 -13.13 11.19
CA LEU A 234 -22.92 -12.09 10.94
C LEU A 234 -21.50 -12.60 11.20
N MET A 235 -21.27 -13.22 12.36
CA MET A 235 -19.92 -13.71 12.74
C MET A 235 -19.43 -14.84 11.83
N ALA A 236 -20.34 -15.71 11.38
CA ALA A 236 -20.00 -16.74 10.38
C ALA A 236 -19.56 -16.11 9.06
N THR A 237 -20.32 -15.14 8.54
CA THR A 237 -19.95 -14.41 7.31
C THR A 237 -18.61 -13.69 7.43
N LEU A 238 -18.35 -12.98 8.53
CA LEU A 238 -17.08 -12.29 8.77
C LEU A 238 -15.91 -13.26 8.82
N SER A 239 -16.09 -14.44 9.43
CA SER A 239 -15.05 -15.47 9.51
C SER A 239 -14.73 -16.05 8.13
N VAL A 240 -15.73 -16.32 7.30
CA VAL A 240 -15.56 -16.79 5.90
C VAL A 240 -14.84 -15.71 5.08
N MET A 241 -15.30 -14.46 5.13
CA MET A 241 -14.66 -13.35 4.40
C MET A 241 -13.19 -13.19 4.79
N ARG A 242 -12.88 -13.19 6.10
CA ARG A 242 -11.50 -13.11 6.59
C ARG A 242 -10.66 -14.28 6.08
N GLY A 243 -11.17 -15.51 6.16
CA GLY A 243 -10.46 -16.69 5.66
C GLY A 243 -10.16 -16.60 4.16
N THR A 244 -11.13 -16.14 3.36
CA THR A 244 -10.98 -15.94 1.92
C THR A 244 -9.96 -14.83 1.59
N LEU A 245 -9.94 -13.73 2.33
CA LEU A 245 -8.94 -12.66 2.16
C LEU A 245 -7.53 -13.17 2.46
N LEU A 246 -7.36 -13.89 3.57
CA LEU A 246 -6.07 -14.46 3.98
C LEU A 246 -5.56 -15.50 2.96
N SER A 247 -6.43 -16.31 2.36
CA SER A 247 -6.03 -17.27 1.31
C SER A 247 -5.51 -16.56 0.04
N GLY A 248 -5.91 -15.29 -0.16
CA GLY A 248 -5.39 -14.42 -1.22
C GLY A 248 -4.15 -13.61 -0.82
N SER A 249 -3.54 -13.90 0.33
CA SER A 249 -2.43 -13.11 0.90
C SER A 249 -2.81 -11.65 1.22
N ILE A 250 -4.10 -11.38 1.47
CA ILE A 250 -4.57 -10.07 1.92
C ILE A 250 -4.77 -10.14 3.45
N GLU A 251 -3.92 -9.43 4.19
CA GLU A 251 -4.07 -9.35 5.64
C GLU A 251 -5.40 -8.70 6.04
N ALA A 252 -6.18 -9.42 6.85
CA ALA A 252 -7.48 -8.98 7.29
C ALA A 252 -7.75 -9.37 8.75
N ARG A 253 -8.28 -8.45 9.54
CA ARG A 253 -8.64 -8.69 10.95
C ARG A 253 -10.04 -8.20 11.27
N ILE A 254 -10.78 -8.97 12.06
CA ILE A 254 -12.08 -8.56 12.61
C ILE A 254 -11.82 -7.64 13.80
N LEU A 255 -12.37 -6.43 13.78
CA LEU A 255 -12.22 -5.45 14.85
C LEU A 255 -13.02 -5.85 16.11
N LYS A 256 -12.50 -5.51 17.29
CA LYS A 256 -13.08 -5.84 18.59
C LYS A 256 -12.96 -4.67 19.57
N GLY A 257 -13.93 -4.52 20.47
CA GLY A 257 -13.85 -3.58 21.60
C GLY A 257 -13.39 -2.18 21.24
N GLY A 258 -12.29 -1.71 21.82
CA GLY A 258 -11.71 -0.38 21.58
C GLY A 258 -11.38 -0.09 20.10
N GLN A 259 -11.01 -1.11 19.30
CA GLN A 259 -10.78 -0.93 17.86
C GLN A 259 -12.07 -0.53 17.11
N LEU A 260 -13.24 -0.99 17.55
CA LEU A 260 -14.53 -0.56 17.01
C LEU A 260 -14.86 0.87 17.44
N ALA A 261 -14.51 1.27 18.67
CA ALA A 261 -14.64 2.65 19.12
C ALA A 261 -13.75 3.60 18.30
N GLU A 262 -12.48 3.23 18.08
CA GLU A 262 -11.57 3.94 17.19
C GLU A 262 -12.15 4.08 15.77
N PHE A 263 -12.64 3.00 15.18
CA PHE A 263 -13.28 3.03 13.86
C PHE A 263 -14.45 4.01 13.79
N ILE A 264 -15.29 4.05 14.82
CA ILE A 264 -16.43 5.00 14.89
C ILE A 264 -15.92 6.43 14.99
N ALA A 265 -14.95 6.71 15.86
CA ALA A 265 -14.35 8.02 16.01
C ALA A 265 -13.73 8.51 14.68
N LEU A 266 -12.92 7.67 14.01
CA LEU A 266 -12.35 7.95 12.70
C LEU A 266 -13.43 8.21 11.64
N SER A 267 -14.53 7.44 11.65
CA SER A 267 -15.65 7.60 10.70
C SER A 267 -16.35 8.95 10.83
N LYS A 268 -16.24 9.59 11.99
CA LYS A 268 -16.78 10.91 12.31
C LYS A 268 -15.72 12.02 12.32
N LYS A 269 -14.44 11.65 12.11
CA LYS A 269 -13.28 12.55 12.28
C LYS A 269 -13.26 13.25 13.65
N LEU A 270 -13.51 12.49 14.69
CA LEU A 270 -13.44 12.89 16.09
C LEU A 270 -12.19 12.27 16.73
N ASP A 271 -11.78 12.83 17.86
CA ASP A 271 -10.70 12.23 18.65
C ASP A 271 -11.14 10.87 19.22
N VAL A 272 -10.18 9.96 19.29
CA VAL A 272 -10.42 8.59 19.76
C VAL A 272 -10.58 8.63 21.28
N THR A 273 -11.68 8.04 21.75
CA THR A 273 -11.95 7.79 23.19
C THR A 273 -12.39 6.35 23.36
N ASP A 274 -12.30 5.82 24.58
CA ASP A 274 -12.75 4.47 24.90
C ASP A 274 -14.28 4.27 24.81
N GLU A 275 -15.02 5.37 24.70
CA GLU A 275 -16.49 5.36 24.60
C GLU A 275 -16.97 5.68 23.19
N LEU A 276 -18.24 5.40 22.92
CA LEU A 276 -18.93 5.76 21.67
C LEU A 276 -18.94 7.29 21.51
N THR A 277 -18.07 7.80 20.66
CA THR A 277 -17.94 9.22 20.39
C THR A 277 -19.03 9.72 19.45
N ALA A 278 -19.59 10.89 19.82
CA ALA A 278 -20.56 11.62 19.02
C ALA A 278 -20.07 13.07 18.80
N PRO A 279 -20.39 13.70 17.66
CA PRO A 279 -20.15 15.11 17.45
C PRO A 279 -20.83 15.95 18.53
N CYS A 280 -20.22 17.07 18.90
CA CYS A 280 -20.85 18.00 19.84
C CYS A 280 -22.04 18.72 19.19
N GLU A 281 -21.91 19.14 17.95
CA GLU A 281 -22.94 19.82 17.17
C GLU A 281 -22.97 19.33 15.72
N THR A 282 -24.17 19.13 15.16
CA THR A 282 -24.36 18.87 13.73
C THR A 282 -25.50 19.73 13.19
N SER A 283 -25.24 20.44 12.08
CA SER A 283 -26.21 21.32 11.43
C SER A 283 -26.33 20.99 9.94
N PHE A 284 -27.54 20.73 9.48
CA PHE A 284 -27.85 20.44 8.08
C PHE A 284 -28.25 21.72 7.36
N ARG A 285 -27.38 22.20 6.46
CA ARG A 285 -27.66 23.32 5.56
C ARG A 285 -28.23 22.80 4.25
N LEU A 286 -28.59 23.68 3.34
CA LEU A 286 -29.19 23.33 2.05
C LEU A 286 -28.23 22.51 1.15
N THR A 287 -26.94 22.84 1.16
CA THR A 287 -25.92 22.27 0.26
C THR A 287 -24.72 21.65 0.99
N SER A 288 -24.72 21.65 2.31
CA SER A 288 -23.63 21.08 3.13
C SER A 288 -24.13 20.72 4.52
N THR A 289 -23.37 19.87 5.20
CA THR A 289 -23.52 19.58 6.62
C THR A 289 -22.38 20.28 7.38
N VAL A 290 -22.65 20.89 8.51
CA VAL A 290 -21.61 21.39 9.40
C VAL A 290 -21.61 20.52 10.65
N GLN A 291 -20.46 19.93 10.94
CA GLN A 291 -20.24 19.09 12.11
C GLN A 291 -19.06 19.67 12.88
N ASP A 292 -19.34 20.20 14.06
CA ASP A 292 -18.39 20.93 14.89
C ASP A 292 -17.71 22.07 14.10
N ASP A 293 -16.40 22.00 13.88
CA ASP A 293 -15.59 22.94 13.12
C ASP A 293 -15.46 22.59 11.62
N LYS A 294 -16.04 21.45 11.18
CA LYS A 294 -15.87 20.91 9.83
C LYS A 294 -17.11 21.12 8.98
N GLN A 295 -16.89 21.41 7.70
CA GLN A 295 -17.94 21.46 6.68
C GLN A 295 -17.87 20.22 5.81
N LEU A 296 -18.93 19.44 5.78
CA LEU A 296 -19.07 18.20 5.02
C LEU A 296 -19.84 18.45 3.74
N SER A 297 -19.33 17.95 2.62
CA SER A 297 -20.01 17.93 1.33
C SER A 297 -20.15 16.50 0.83
N HIS A 298 -21.37 16.08 0.56
CA HIS A 298 -21.69 14.69 0.17
C HIS A 298 -21.91 14.59 -1.33
N PHE A 299 -21.17 13.68 -1.98
CA PHE A 299 -21.27 13.34 -3.39
C PHE A 299 -21.77 11.90 -3.54
N VAL A 300 -22.94 11.71 -4.12
CA VAL A 300 -23.45 10.37 -4.46
C VAL A 300 -23.17 10.11 -5.93
N ILE A 301 -22.41 9.04 -6.22
CA ILE A 301 -22.08 8.64 -7.58
C ILE A 301 -23.30 8.07 -8.27
N THR A 302 -23.72 8.69 -9.36
CA THR A 302 -24.91 8.33 -10.13
C THR A 302 -24.57 7.79 -11.52
N GLY A 303 -23.49 8.29 -12.12
CA GLY A 303 -22.99 7.86 -13.43
C GLY A 303 -21.66 7.14 -13.33
N TYR A 304 -21.53 6.03 -14.06
CA TYR A 304 -20.34 5.17 -14.12
C TYR A 304 -19.89 5.03 -15.58
N PRO A 305 -18.58 4.95 -15.86
CA PRO A 305 -18.08 4.54 -17.17
C PRO A 305 -18.60 3.16 -17.55
N LEU A 306 -18.91 2.93 -18.83
CA LEU A 306 -19.40 1.65 -19.32
C LEU A 306 -18.35 0.53 -19.19
N LYS A 307 -17.09 0.88 -19.43
CA LYS A 307 -15.93 -0.03 -19.33
C LYS A 307 -14.97 0.50 -18.27
N VAL A 308 -14.59 -0.35 -17.35
CA VAL A 308 -13.68 -0.01 -16.24
C VAL A 308 -12.49 -0.96 -16.23
N PRO A 309 -11.29 -0.47 -15.87
CA PRO A 309 -10.10 -1.30 -15.66
C PRO A 309 -10.21 -2.08 -14.34
N ASN A 310 -9.21 -2.94 -14.08
CA ASN A 310 -9.00 -3.48 -12.75
C ASN A 310 -8.59 -2.35 -11.79
N ALA A 311 -9.00 -2.44 -10.53
CA ALA A 311 -8.82 -1.42 -9.50
C ALA A 311 -9.40 -0.04 -9.87
N TRP A 312 -10.54 -0.01 -10.59
CA TRP A 312 -11.19 1.24 -11.02
C TRP A 312 -11.61 2.15 -9.85
N GLY A 313 -11.76 1.59 -8.66
CA GLY A 313 -12.13 2.36 -7.47
C GLY A 313 -10.95 3.02 -6.77
N GLU A 314 -9.72 2.61 -7.05
CA GLU A 314 -8.52 3.08 -6.36
C GLU A 314 -8.46 4.60 -6.24
N GLU A 315 -8.52 5.33 -7.36
CA GLU A 315 -8.43 6.78 -7.36
C GLU A 315 -9.61 7.49 -6.68
N LEU A 316 -10.81 6.88 -6.69
CA LEU A 316 -11.97 7.42 -5.96
C LEU A 316 -11.86 7.20 -4.45
N PHE A 317 -11.29 6.08 -4.03
CA PHE A 317 -11.06 5.80 -2.62
C PHE A 317 -9.83 6.53 -2.07
N ASP A 318 -8.82 6.81 -2.89
CA ASP A 318 -7.61 7.54 -2.48
C ASP A 318 -7.78 9.08 -2.47
N LEU A 319 -8.98 9.60 -2.67
CA LEU A 319 -9.25 11.04 -2.61
C LEU A 319 -8.90 11.61 -1.23
N PRO A 320 -8.13 12.72 -1.17
CA PRO A 320 -7.63 13.27 0.09
C PRO A 320 -8.75 13.94 0.90
N ASN A 321 -8.60 13.85 2.21
CA ASN A 321 -9.51 14.44 3.19
C ASN A 321 -10.99 14.06 2.97
N THR A 322 -11.21 12.75 2.70
CA THR A 322 -12.54 12.19 2.45
C THR A 322 -12.85 10.96 3.30
N LYS A 323 -14.14 10.74 3.52
CA LYS A 323 -14.71 9.43 3.87
C LYS A 323 -15.41 8.88 2.62
N VAL A 324 -15.11 7.65 2.26
CA VAL A 324 -15.71 6.98 1.10
C VAL A 324 -16.45 5.73 1.57
N VAL A 325 -17.70 5.59 1.17
CA VAL A 325 -18.53 4.44 1.52
C VAL A 325 -19.24 3.91 0.28
N MET A 326 -18.95 2.66 -0.07
CA MET A 326 -19.65 1.93 -1.13
C MET A 326 -20.53 0.86 -0.49
N LYS A 327 -21.83 1.09 -0.43
CA LYS A 327 -22.83 0.16 0.12
C LYS A 327 -23.24 -0.85 -0.92
N LEU A 328 -23.37 -2.10 -0.49
CA LEU A 328 -23.64 -3.26 -1.33
C LEU A 328 -24.81 -4.04 -0.72
N LYS A 329 -25.96 -3.97 -1.38
CA LYS A 329 -27.14 -4.72 -1.00
C LYS A 329 -27.39 -5.84 -2.01
N PRO A 330 -27.24 -7.12 -1.64
CA PRO A 330 -27.50 -8.22 -2.55
C PRO A 330 -28.97 -8.20 -3.02
N VAL A 331 -29.17 -8.46 -4.29
CA VAL A 331 -30.51 -8.63 -4.88
C VAL A 331 -30.73 -10.12 -5.07
N GLU A 332 -31.85 -10.61 -4.54
CA GLU A 332 -32.24 -12.01 -4.72
C GLU A 332 -32.24 -12.41 -6.20
N LYS A 333 -31.71 -13.58 -6.52
CA LYS A 333 -31.46 -14.02 -7.91
C LYS A 333 -32.72 -13.93 -8.79
N SER A 334 -33.87 -14.41 -8.26
CA SER A 334 -35.17 -14.37 -8.97
C SER A 334 -35.58 -12.93 -9.31
N LYS A 335 -35.40 -12.00 -8.37
CA LYS A 335 -35.74 -10.58 -8.54
C LYS A 335 -34.75 -9.89 -9.48
N ALA A 336 -33.45 -10.27 -9.45
CA ALA A 336 -32.44 -9.75 -10.33
C ALA A 336 -32.71 -10.12 -11.79
N LEU A 337 -32.98 -11.40 -12.06
CA LEU A 337 -33.33 -11.89 -13.40
C LEU A 337 -34.57 -11.18 -13.95
N LYS A 338 -35.65 -11.15 -13.20
CA LYS A 338 -36.90 -10.46 -13.61
C LYS A 338 -36.67 -8.97 -13.88
N ARG A 339 -35.86 -8.30 -13.08
CA ARG A 339 -35.55 -6.87 -13.26
C ARG A 339 -34.78 -6.63 -14.57
N ILE A 340 -33.83 -7.49 -14.90
CA ILE A 340 -33.00 -7.35 -16.12
C ILE A 340 -33.82 -7.71 -17.34
N ASP A 341 -34.61 -8.78 -17.31
CA ASP A 341 -35.53 -9.14 -18.39
C ASP A 341 -36.47 -7.97 -18.73
N THR A 342 -37.12 -7.39 -17.70
CA THR A 342 -37.98 -6.21 -17.89
C THR A 342 -37.22 -5.05 -18.52
N ALA A 343 -35.96 -4.78 -18.08
CA ALA A 343 -35.15 -3.71 -18.63
C ALA A 343 -34.76 -3.96 -20.10
N ILE A 344 -34.45 -5.19 -20.49
CA ILE A 344 -34.18 -5.60 -21.86
C ILE A 344 -35.39 -5.39 -22.74
N MET A 345 -36.56 -5.85 -22.28
CA MET A 345 -37.85 -5.70 -23.02
C MET A 345 -38.19 -4.22 -23.24
N GLU A 346 -38.08 -3.38 -22.21
CA GLU A 346 -38.36 -1.95 -22.31
C GLU A 346 -37.38 -1.22 -23.28
N LEU A 347 -36.10 -1.54 -23.20
CA LEU A 347 -35.08 -0.94 -24.06
C LEU A 347 -35.23 -1.37 -25.53
N SER A 348 -35.57 -2.63 -25.78
CA SER A 348 -35.78 -3.14 -27.15
C SER A 348 -37.01 -2.51 -27.79
N THR A 349 -38.11 -2.31 -27.05
CA THR A 349 -39.31 -1.62 -27.55
C THR A 349 -39.08 -0.13 -27.80
N GLN A 350 -38.19 0.50 -27.03
CA GLN A 350 -37.82 1.93 -27.17
C GLN A 350 -36.72 2.21 -28.19
N ALA A 351 -36.14 1.19 -28.85
CA ALA A 351 -35.05 1.34 -29.82
C ALA A 351 -35.53 1.92 -31.16
N LYS A 352 -36.22 3.06 -31.13
CA LYS A 352 -36.75 3.79 -32.29
C LYS A 352 -36.21 5.23 -32.28
N GLY A 353 -35.89 5.78 -33.44
CA GLY A 353 -35.49 7.19 -33.61
C GLY A 353 -34.14 7.39 -34.31
N LYS A 354 -33.36 8.40 -33.91
CA LYS A 354 -32.06 8.71 -34.54
C LYS A 354 -31.04 7.57 -34.35
N ALA A 355 -30.22 7.30 -35.38
CA ALA A 355 -29.24 6.21 -35.39
C ALA A 355 -28.34 6.15 -34.12
N SER A 356 -27.84 7.29 -33.64
CA SER A 356 -27.04 7.38 -32.43
C SER A 356 -27.76 6.87 -31.17
N LYS A 357 -29.08 7.12 -31.06
CA LYS A 357 -29.89 6.64 -29.95
C LYS A 357 -30.22 5.15 -30.05
N ILE A 358 -30.34 4.65 -31.28
CA ILE A 358 -30.57 3.22 -31.56
C ILE A 358 -29.31 2.45 -31.15
N ILE A 359 -28.12 2.85 -31.63
CA ILE A 359 -26.84 2.24 -31.30
C ILE A 359 -26.63 2.22 -29.76
N ASP A 360 -26.89 3.35 -29.11
CA ASP A 360 -26.72 3.46 -27.64
C ASP A 360 -27.62 2.48 -26.86
N LYS A 361 -28.90 2.31 -27.30
CA LYS A 361 -29.84 1.36 -26.70
C LYS A 361 -29.49 -0.09 -27.02
N THR A 362 -29.06 -0.38 -28.24
CA THR A 362 -28.63 -1.73 -28.64
C THR A 362 -27.42 -2.18 -27.82
N THR A 363 -26.39 -1.35 -27.67
CA THR A 363 -25.23 -1.63 -26.81
C THR A 363 -25.65 -1.85 -25.36
N HIS A 364 -26.68 -1.12 -24.86
CA HIS A 364 -27.19 -1.32 -23.52
C HIS A 364 -27.93 -2.66 -23.37
N VAL A 365 -28.74 -3.05 -24.37
CA VAL A 365 -29.40 -4.37 -24.40
C VAL A 365 -28.39 -5.49 -24.44
N GLU A 366 -27.36 -5.41 -25.28
CA GLU A 366 -26.26 -6.40 -25.35
C GLU A 366 -25.56 -6.55 -24.00
N THR A 367 -25.28 -5.42 -23.33
CA THR A 367 -24.63 -5.41 -22.02
C THR A 367 -25.52 -6.08 -20.95
N LEU A 368 -26.83 -5.82 -20.97
CA LEU A 368 -27.78 -6.44 -20.04
C LEU A 368 -27.99 -7.92 -20.35
N SER A 369 -28.00 -8.33 -21.60
CA SER A 369 -28.10 -9.73 -22.01
C SER A 369 -26.86 -10.54 -21.56
N ALA A 370 -25.66 -9.96 -21.70
CA ALA A 370 -24.45 -10.56 -21.19
C ALA A 370 -24.47 -10.69 -19.64
N LEU A 371 -25.01 -9.67 -18.95
CA LEU A 371 -25.20 -9.74 -17.51
C LEU A 371 -26.20 -10.82 -17.10
N LEU A 372 -27.33 -10.94 -17.84
CA LEU A 372 -28.35 -11.96 -17.60
C LEU A 372 -27.76 -13.37 -17.71
N ALA A 373 -26.97 -13.62 -18.76
CA ALA A 373 -26.30 -14.90 -18.98
C ALA A 373 -25.36 -15.25 -17.82
N ARG A 374 -24.59 -14.29 -17.31
CA ARG A 374 -23.68 -14.50 -16.17
C ARG A 374 -24.45 -14.78 -14.87
N LEU A 375 -25.55 -14.06 -14.61
CA LEU A 375 -26.38 -14.30 -13.44
C LEU A 375 -27.09 -15.66 -13.47
N GLN A 376 -27.37 -16.21 -14.66
CA GLN A 376 -27.98 -17.53 -14.82
C GLN A 376 -26.94 -18.66 -14.67
N ASN A 377 -25.80 -18.53 -15.34
CA ASN A 377 -24.84 -19.62 -15.56
C ASN A 377 -23.67 -19.58 -14.57
N ASP A 378 -23.26 -18.39 -14.15
CA ASP A 378 -22.15 -18.17 -13.23
C ASP A 378 -22.70 -17.88 -11.81
N ASN A 379 -21.85 -18.01 -10.80
CA ASN A 379 -22.23 -17.73 -9.41
C ASN A 379 -22.19 -16.20 -9.09
N GLU A 380 -22.60 -15.38 -10.06
CA GLU A 380 -22.64 -13.91 -9.94
C GLU A 380 -23.86 -13.46 -9.12
N VAL A 381 -23.64 -12.42 -8.32
CA VAL A 381 -24.67 -11.73 -7.53
C VAL A 381 -24.83 -10.30 -8.06
N LEU A 382 -26.06 -9.86 -8.23
CA LEU A 382 -26.36 -8.45 -8.51
C LEU A 382 -26.46 -7.69 -7.20
N PHE A 383 -25.66 -6.61 -7.06
CA PHE A 383 -25.75 -5.70 -5.91
C PHE A 383 -26.46 -4.40 -6.31
N ASP A 384 -27.41 -3.96 -5.50
CA ASP A 384 -27.84 -2.56 -5.49
C ASP A 384 -26.76 -1.75 -4.75
N THR A 385 -25.92 -1.03 -5.50
CA THR A 385 -24.75 -0.32 -5.01
C THR A 385 -25.04 1.16 -4.85
N THR A 386 -24.84 1.69 -3.63
CA THR A 386 -24.87 3.14 -3.33
C THR A 386 -23.46 3.59 -3.00
N PHE A 387 -22.89 4.47 -3.81
CA PHE A 387 -21.52 4.95 -3.65
C PHE A 387 -21.54 6.42 -3.25
N ILE A 388 -21.08 6.73 -2.04
CA ILE A 388 -21.06 8.08 -1.47
C ILE A 388 -19.67 8.48 -1.02
N ILE A 389 -19.26 9.68 -1.39
CA ILE A 389 -18.00 10.33 -1.02
C ILE A 389 -18.34 11.55 -0.19
N THR A 390 -17.81 11.64 1.02
CA THR A 390 -17.95 12.80 1.90
C THR A 390 -16.62 13.53 1.95
N ALA A 391 -16.58 14.73 1.39
CA ALA A 391 -15.44 15.63 1.46
C ALA A 391 -15.52 16.50 2.73
N TYR A 392 -14.38 16.67 3.40
CA TYR A 392 -14.26 17.52 4.58
C TYR A 392 -13.48 18.76 4.24
N ASP A 393 -14.04 19.92 4.59
CA ASP A 393 -13.42 21.24 4.54
C ASP A 393 -13.45 21.86 5.94
N GLU A 394 -12.62 22.87 6.20
CA GLU A 394 -12.79 23.73 7.35
C GLU A 394 -14.08 24.56 7.20
N LYS A 395 -14.69 24.94 8.31
CA LYS A 395 -15.94 25.69 8.31
C LYS A 395 -15.79 27.01 7.51
N GLY A 396 -16.59 27.15 6.47
CA GLY A 396 -16.58 28.31 5.58
C GLY A 396 -15.67 28.16 4.35
N LYS A 397 -14.85 27.12 4.25
CA LYS A 397 -14.04 26.79 3.07
C LYS A 397 -14.74 25.72 2.21
N ALA A 398 -14.35 25.63 0.94
CA ALA A 398 -14.87 24.65 0.00
C ALA A 398 -13.81 24.20 -1.02
N ASP A 399 -12.55 24.22 -0.64
CA ASP A 399 -11.44 23.94 -1.55
C ASP A 399 -11.37 22.44 -1.86
N ASN A 400 -11.50 21.61 -0.83
CA ASN A 400 -11.54 20.16 -1.00
C ASN A 400 -12.81 19.74 -1.77
N LYS A 401 -13.97 20.36 -1.47
CA LYS A 401 -15.20 20.15 -2.25
C LYS A 401 -14.99 20.37 -3.75
N ARG A 402 -14.31 21.46 -4.13
CA ARG A 402 -14.02 21.79 -5.54
C ARG A 402 -13.05 20.77 -6.18
N LEU A 403 -12.00 20.40 -5.42
CA LEU A 403 -11.03 19.38 -5.84
C LEU A 403 -11.73 18.05 -6.12
N ILE A 404 -12.52 17.54 -5.18
CA ILE A 404 -13.21 16.26 -5.29
C ILE A 404 -14.20 16.26 -6.48
N ARG A 405 -14.99 17.33 -6.63
CA ARG A 405 -15.89 17.48 -7.79
C ARG A 405 -15.16 17.41 -9.13
N ARG A 406 -13.98 18.05 -9.23
CA ARG A 406 -13.15 18.02 -10.43
C ARG A 406 -12.61 16.62 -10.68
N LYS A 407 -12.05 15.97 -9.67
CA LYS A 407 -11.47 14.61 -9.75
C LYS A 407 -12.51 13.56 -10.16
N ILE A 408 -13.71 13.58 -9.58
CA ILE A 408 -14.80 12.67 -9.97
C ILE A 408 -15.10 12.79 -11.48
N ARG A 409 -15.11 14.01 -12.04
CA ARG A 409 -15.36 14.24 -13.46
C ARG A 409 -14.19 13.81 -14.35
N GLU A 410 -12.95 14.08 -13.95
CA GLU A 410 -11.73 13.65 -14.63
C GLU A 410 -11.68 12.14 -14.78
N LEU A 411 -12.13 11.41 -13.76
CA LEU A 411 -12.24 9.94 -13.75
C LEU A 411 -13.45 9.40 -14.56
N GLY A 412 -14.24 10.27 -15.17
CA GLY A 412 -15.39 9.88 -15.99
C GLY A 412 -16.64 9.49 -15.20
N PHE A 413 -16.71 9.80 -13.92
CA PHE A 413 -17.91 9.56 -13.08
C PHE A 413 -18.79 10.80 -13.01
N THR A 414 -20.08 10.58 -12.75
CA THR A 414 -21.03 11.65 -12.46
C THR A 414 -21.50 11.52 -11.01
N ALA A 415 -21.55 12.63 -10.28
CA ALA A 415 -22.01 12.66 -8.89
C ALA A 415 -23.05 13.74 -8.67
N ASN A 416 -24.02 13.46 -7.81
CA ASN A 416 -25.01 14.41 -7.31
C ASN A 416 -24.65 14.91 -5.92
N GLU A 417 -24.68 16.23 -5.73
CA GLU A 417 -24.59 16.88 -4.43
C GLU A 417 -26.03 17.04 -3.85
N MET A 418 -26.33 16.35 -2.80
CA MET A 418 -27.67 16.19 -2.23
C MET A 418 -28.31 17.50 -1.77
N PHE A 419 -28.78 18.32 -2.73
CA PHE A 419 -29.49 19.56 -2.44
C PHE A 419 -30.75 19.33 -1.61
N GLY A 420 -30.88 20.01 -0.47
CA GLY A 420 -32.01 19.88 0.45
C GLY A 420 -32.14 18.51 1.15
N ARG A 421 -31.17 17.60 0.93
CA ARG A 421 -31.16 16.22 1.46
C ARG A 421 -29.89 15.88 2.23
N GLN A 422 -29.30 16.89 2.88
CA GLN A 422 -28.01 16.71 3.58
C GLN A 422 -28.12 15.74 4.77
N ALA A 423 -29.24 15.69 5.48
CA ALA A 423 -29.48 14.73 6.54
C ALA A 423 -29.56 13.28 5.98
N ASP A 424 -30.24 13.07 4.84
CA ASP A 424 -30.31 11.77 4.18
C ASP A 424 -28.89 11.32 3.73
N ALA A 425 -28.10 12.26 3.16
CA ALA A 425 -26.73 11.97 2.72
C ALA A 425 -25.80 11.67 3.91
N TYR A 426 -25.91 12.40 4.99
CA TYR A 426 -25.16 12.17 6.22
C TYR A 426 -25.41 10.76 6.77
N LEU A 427 -26.68 10.34 6.89
CA LEU A 427 -27.05 8.99 7.33
C LEU A 427 -26.58 7.92 6.34
N THR A 428 -26.69 8.17 5.03
CA THR A 428 -26.22 7.23 4.02
C THR A 428 -24.68 7.10 4.04
N SER A 429 -23.96 8.12 4.45
CA SER A 429 -22.50 8.06 4.59
C SER A 429 -22.01 7.22 5.78
N GLU A 430 -22.92 6.71 6.62
CA GLU A 430 -22.58 5.75 7.67
C GLU A 430 -22.24 4.38 7.08
N PHE A 431 -21.40 3.65 7.78
CA PHE A 431 -20.91 2.33 7.37
C PHE A 431 -21.95 1.20 7.45
N ALA A 432 -23.03 1.41 8.17
CA ALA A 432 -24.09 0.41 8.37
C ALA A 432 -25.17 0.49 7.28
N ALA A 433 -26.16 -0.41 7.35
CA ALA A 433 -27.26 -0.56 6.39
C ALA A 433 -28.30 0.58 6.43
N TYR A 434 -27.83 1.82 6.38
CA TYR A 434 -28.68 3.02 6.28
C TYR A 434 -28.55 3.64 4.90
N ASP A 435 -29.52 3.45 4.01
CA ASP A 435 -29.57 4.12 2.71
C ASP A 435 -30.81 5.02 2.63
N ALA A 436 -30.72 6.20 3.24
CA ALA A 436 -31.77 7.22 3.24
C ALA A 436 -31.87 7.94 1.88
N VAL A 437 -30.78 8.00 1.12
CA VAL A 437 -30.74 8.63 -0.20
C VAL A 437 -31.48 7.80 -1.25
N LYS A 438 -31.46 6.48 -1.16
CA LYS A 438 -32.12 5.53 -2.06
C LYS A 438 -31.75 5.71 -3.55
N ILE A 439 -30.51 6.14 -3.80
CA ILE A 439 -29.93 6.25 -5.14
C ILE A 439 -28.94 5.12 -5.29
N SER A 440 -29.33 4.03 -5.93
CA SER A 440 -28.47 2.87 -6.10
C SER A 440 -28.37 2.45 -7.55
N ARG A 441 -27.20 1.85 -7.90
CA ARG A 441 -26.91 1.26 -9.20
C ARG A 441 -26.82 -0.24 -9.07
N GLY A 442 -27.43 -0.99 -10.00
CA GLY A 442 -27.24 -2.43 -10.09
C GLY A 442 -25.88 -2.73 -10.71
N ILE A 443 -24.97 -3.34 -9.94
CA ILE A 443 -23.62 -3.73 -10.38
C ILE A 443 -23.40 -5.19 -9.97
N GLN A 444 -22.87 -6.00 -10.89
CA GLN A 444 -22.55 -7.42 -10.64
C GLN A 444 -21.32 -7.59 -9.74
N SER A 445 -21.27 -8.70 -9.02
CA SER A 445 -20.20 -9.02 -8.05
C SER A 445 -18.79 -8.91 -8.63
N SER A 446 -18.54 -9.43 -9.84
CA SER A 446 -17.22 -9.32 -10.48
C SER A 446 -16.82 -7.89 -10.82
N SER A 447 -17.78 -7.01 -11.16
CA SER A 447 -17.47 -5.59 -11.44
C SER A 447 -17.32 -4.78 -10.15
N VAL A 448 -18.03 -5.15 -9.07
CA VAL A 448 -17.80 -4.61 -7.72
C VAL A 448 -16.42 -5.04 -7.21
N ALA A 449 -16.07 -6.31 -7.34
CA ALA A 449 -14.75 -6.83 -6.97
C ALA A 449 -13.62 -6.14 -7.74
N ALA A 450 -13.84 -5.84 -9.02
CA ALA A 450 -12.90 -5.08 -9.83
C ALA A 450 -12.72 -3.62 -9.39
N CYS A 451 -13.58 -3.09 -8.51
CA CYS A 451 -13.31 -1.82 -7.84
C CYS A 451 -11.99 -1.85 -7.09
N PHE A 452 -11.69 -2.95 -6.42
CA PHE A 452 -10.47 -3.25 -5.67
C PHE A 452 -9.78 -2.00 -5.12
N PRO A 453 -10.36 -1.36 -4.09
CA PRO A 453 -9.83 -0.10 -3.57
C PRO A 453 -8.63 -0.29 -2.64
N PHE A 454 -8.32 -1.53 -2.25
CA PHE A 454 -7.31 -1.89 -1.24
C PHE A 454 -5.88 -1.80 -1.79
N VAL A 455 -5.58 -0.70 -2.46
CA VAL A 455 -4.27 -0.45 -3.06
C VAL A 455 -3.48 0.46 -2.14
N SER A 456 -2.24 0.05 -1.82
CA SER A 456 -1.28 0.87 -1.09
C SER A 456 -0.24 1.43 -2.05
N ASN A 457 0.14 2.67 -1.81
CA ASN A 457 1.37 3.27 -2.33
C ASN A 457 2.36 3.54 -1.18
N ALA A 458 2.05 3.09 0.04
CA ALA A 458 2.89 3.27 1.21
C ALA A 458 3.66 1.99 1.49
N VAL A 459 4.97 2.10 1.61
CA VAL A 459 5.82 1.07 2.19
C VAL A 459 6.09 1.49 3.63
N ASP A 460 5.66 0.68 4.60
CA ASP A 460 5.70 1.01 6.03
C ASP A 460 6.11 -0.23 6.84
N ASP A 461 7.37 -0.65 6.64
CA ASP A 461 7.96 -1.73 7.42
C ASP A 461 8.33 -1.24 8.83
N ALA A 462 8.13 -2.09 9.84
CA ALA A 462 8.29 -1.71 11.25
C ALA A 462 9.71 -1.22 11.59
N ASP A 463 10.71 -1.94 11.11
CA ASP A 463 12.13 -1.65 11.31
C ASP A 463 12.75 -0.95 10.09
N GLY A 464 11.89 -0.45 9.19
CA GLY A 464 12.29 0.20 7.95
C GLY A 464 13.03 1.51 8.17
N ILE A 465 13.90 1.84 7.22
CA ILE A 465 14.53 3.16 7.09
C ILE A 465 13.74 4.02 6.11
N LEU A 466 13.64 5.32 6.38
CA LEU A 466 12.99 6.28 5.49
C LEU A 466 13.87 6.51 4.25
N ILE A 467 13.40 6.09 3.08
CA ILE A 467 14.13 6.25 1.81
C ILE A 467 13.60 7.38 0.93
N GLY A 468 12.44 7.92 1.24
CA GLY A 468 11.78 8.96 0.46
C GLY A 468 10.29 9.01 0.72
N GLU A 469 9.56 9.69 -0.18
CA GLU A 469 8.10 9.78 -0.10
C GLU A 469 7.45 9.52 -1.47
N ASN A 470 6.30 8.85 -1.43
CA ASN A 470 5.37 8.71 -2.54
C ASN A 470 3.95 8.97 -2.03
N LYS A 471 3.55 10.24 -1.90
CA LYS A 471 2.39 10.73 -1.14
C LYS A 471 2.48 10.45 0.37
N LEU A 472 3.17 9.40 0.76
CA LEU A 472 3.43 8.99 2.15
C LEU A 472 4.92 8.70 2.30
N PRO A 473 5.51 8.88 3.50
CA PRO A 473 6.85 8.44 3.79
C PRO A 473 6.99 6.94 3.53
N ALA A 474 8.07 6.54 2.87
CA ALA A 474 8.36 5.15 2.55
C ALA A 474 9.44 4.61 3.51
N PHE A 475 9.04 3.75 4.42
CA PHE A 475 9.91 3.04 5.35
C PHE A 475 10.14 1.63 4.83
N VAL A 476 11.37 1.30 4.46
CA VAL A 476 11.73 0.01 3.87
C VAL A 476 12.73 -0.73 4.75
N ASP A 477 12.39 -1.96 5.12
CA ASP A 477 13.32 -2.90 5.74
C ASP A 477 13.94 -3.80 4.65
N PHE A 478 15.18 -3.51 4.28
CA PHE A 478 15.93 -4.27 3.28
C PHE A 478 16.40 -5.65 3.76
N PHE A 479 16.36 -5.92 5.06
CA PHE A 479 16.74 -7.19 5.65
C PHE A 479 15.55 -8.09 6.00
N LYS A 480 14.34 -7.60 5.78
CA LYS A 480 13.11 -8.37 5.97
C LYS A 480 13.15 -9.70 5.21
N ARG A 481 12.75 -10.76 5.90
CA ARG A 481 12.63 -12.11 5.35
C ARG A 481 11.21 -12.61 5.52
N ASP A 482 10.58 -12.97 4.42
CA ASP A 482 9.26 -13.61 4.42
C ASP A 482 9.12 -14.48 3.14
N SER A 483 7.92 -14.96 2.85
CA SER A 483 7.65 -15.78 1.66
C SER A 483 7.86 -15.05 0.32
N GLU A 484 7.89 -13.72 0.32
CA GLU A 484 8.07 -12.90 -0.88
C GLU A 484 9.50 -12.36 -0.99
N TYR A 485 10.15 -12.04 0.15
CA TYR A 485 11.53 -11.50 0.23
C TYR A 485 12.50 -12.58 0.72
N VAL A 486 13.00 -13.38 -0.20
CA VAL A 486 13.89 -14.53 0.10
C VAL A 486 15.38 -14.16 0.22
N ASN A 487 15.78 -12.98 -0.27
CA ASN A 487 17.15 -12.45 -0.17
C ASN A 487 17.15 -10.91 -0.10
N SER A 488 18.30 -10.31 0.25
CA SER A 488 18.48 -8.85 0.33
C SER A 488 19.29 -8.29 -0.85
N ASN A 489 19.42 -9.03 -1.95
CA ASN A 489 20.16 -8.54 -3.11
C ASN A 489 19.42 -7.37 -3.76
N MET A 490 20.14 -6.27 -4.01
CA MET A 490 19.60 -5.06 -4.60
C MET A 490 20.36 -4.67 -5.86
N VAL A 491 19.63 -4.26 -6.89
CA VAL A 491 20.20 -3.68 -8.11
C VAL A 491 19.68 -2.26 -8.28
N VAL A 492 20.57 -1.28 -8.34
CA VAL A 492 20.22 0.13 -8.55
C VAL A 492 20.51 0.52 -9.99
N ILE A 493 19.47 0.78 -10.77
CA ILE A 493 19.56 1.12 -12.20
C ILE A 493 19.07 2.55 -12.44
N GLY A 494 19.81 3.31 -13.23
CA GLY A 494 19.40 4.66 -13.60
C GLY A 494 20.38 5.31 -14.58
N LYS A 495 19.96 6.39 -15.23
CA LYS A 495 20.83 7.19 -16.11
C LYS A 495 21.95 7.84 -15.32
N SER A 496 23.05 8.24 -15.98
CA SER A 496 24.08 9.09 -15.36
C SER A 496 23.45 10.38 -14.82
N GLY A 497 23.84 10.82 -13.63
CA GLY A 497 23.29 12.00 -12.95
C GLY A 497 21.90 11.82 -12.31
N SER A 498 21.31 10.62 -12.34
CA SER A 498 19.99 10.36 -11.73
C SER A 498 19.98 10.19 -10.21
N GLY A 499 21.14 10.28 -9.55
CA GLY A 499 21.27 10.16 -8.11
C GLY A 499 21.53 8.74 -7.58
N LYS A 500 21.94 7.77 -8.44
CA LYS A 500 22.23 6.38 -8.01
C LYS A 500 23.23 6.32 -6.86
N SER A 501 24.40 6.96 -7.04
CA SER A 501 25.47 6.99 -6.03
C SER A 501 25.04 7.72 -4.76
N TYR A 502 24.20 8.77 -4.89
CA TYR A 502 23.63 9.45 -3.73
C TYR A 502 22.69 8.52 -2.95
N ALA A 503 21.78 7.84 -3.63
CA ALA A 503 20.88 6.89 -3.00
C ALA A 503 21.64 5.75 -2.31
N ALA A 504 22.67 5.18 -2.99
CA ALA A 504 23.51 4.15 -2.39
C ALA A 504 24.24 4.64 -1.14
N LYS A 505 24.83 5.86 -1.18
CA LYS A 505 25.48 6.46 0.00
C LYS A 505 24.51 6.66 1.15
N THR A 506 23.28 7.16 0.89
CA THR A 506 22.24 7.31 1.90
C THR A 506 21.89 5.99 2.54
N LEU A 507 21.70 4.92 1.74
CA LEU A 507 21.41 3.59 2.26
C LEU A 507 22.56 3.05 3.12
N LEU A 508 23.82 3.17 2.68
CA LEU A 508 24.99 2.74 3.45
C LEU A 508 25.11 3.49 4.77
N THR A 509 24.82 4.80 4.79
CA THR A 509 24.78 5.59 6.03
C THR A 509 23.74 5.05 7.00
N HIS A 510 22.54 4.70 6.51
CA HIS A 510 21.51 4.10 7.33
C HIS A 510 21.85 2.68 7.81
N PHE A 511 22.48 1.87 6.96
CA PHE A 511 22.93 0.53 7.37
C PHE A 511 24.02 0.60 8.44
N ALA A 512 24.96 1.56 8.34
CA ALA A 512 25.93 1.82 9.40
C ALA A 512 25.23 2.14 10.74
N SER A 513 24.17 2.96 10.73
CA SER A 513 23.40 3.28 11.94
C SER A 513 22.60 2.08 12.49
N CYS A 514 22.42 0.99 11.73
CA CYS A 514 21.88 -0.28 12.17
C CYS A 514 22.95 -1.30 12.59
N ASN A 515 24.18 -0.84 12.83
CA ASN A 515 25.36 -1.65 13.19
C ASN A 515 25.75 -2.72 12.16
N ALA A 516 25.45 -2.49 10.87
CA ALA A 516 25.87 -3.38 9.80
C ALA A 516 27.37 -3.21 9.50
N LYS A 517 28.08 -4.31 9.22
CA LYS A 517 29.42 -4.29 8.63
C LYS A 517 29.28 -4.01 7.13
N ILE A 518 30.09 -3.06 6.64
CA ILE A 518 29.97 -2.53 5.27
C ILE A 518 31.30 -2.65 4.54
N PHE A 519 31.28 -3.35 3.41
CA PHE A 519 32.42 -3.44 2.49
C PHE A 519 32.03 -2.83 1.15
N VAL A 520 32.75 -1.80 0.72
CA VAL A 520 32.53 -1.08 -0.53
C VAL A 520 33.67 -1.37 -1.50
N LEU A 521 33.35 -1.87 -2.68
CA LEU A 521 34.27 -1.94 -3.81
C LEU A 521 34.03 -0.69 -4.68
N ASP A 522 34.95 0.27 -4.64
CA ASP A 522 34.80 1.59 -5.24
C ASP A 522 35.73 1.77 -6.47
N PRO A 523 35.22 1.53 -7.69
CA PRO A 523 36.02 1.68 -8.90
C PRO A 523 36.23 3.14 -9.32
N GLU A 524 35.42 4.08 -8.83
CA GLU A 524 35.44 5.48 -9.26
C GLU A 524 35.89 6.46 -8.16
N GLY A 525 36.14 6.00 -6.95
CA GLY A 525 36.59 6.82 -5.80
C GLY A 525 35.47 7.70 -5.21
N GLU A 526 34.20 7.33 -5.44
CA GLU A 526 33.05 8.13 -4.99
C GLU A 526 32.73 7.99 -3.50
N TYR A 527 33.09 6.88 -2.85
CA TYR A 527 32.74 6.55 -1.47
C TYR A 527 33.78 6.91 -0.42
N LEU A 528 34.94 7.45 -0.81
CA LEU A 528 36.06 7.78 0.09
C LEU A 528 35.67 8.77 1.19
N THR A 529 34.87 9.79 0.85
CA THR A 529 34.37 10.78 1.81
C THR A 529 33.40 10.18 2.79
N LEU A 530 32.47 9.30 2.31
CA LEU A 530 31.53 8.61 3.17
C LEU A 530 32.24 7.71 4.18
N ALA A 531 33.21 6.92 3.72
CA ALA A 531 34.01 6.06 4.59
C ALA A 531 34.71 6.89 5.71
N LYS A 532 35.31 8.02 5.38
CA LYS A 532 35.93 8.91 6.38
C LYS A 532 34.92 9.51 7.35
N ASN A 533 33.78 9.94 6.88
CA ASN A 533 32.72 10.52 7.73
C ASN A 533 32.17 9.50 8.73
N LEU A 534 32.09 8.23 8.35
CA LEU A 534 31.69 7.12 9.21
C LEU A 534 32.84 6.50 10.00
N GLN A 535 34.03 7.17 10.03
CA GLN A 535 35.24 6.70 10.70
C GLN A 535 35.73 5.33 10.20
N GLY A 536 35.34 4.95 8.98
CA GLY A 536 35.74 3.71 8.33
C GLY A 536 37.12 3.78 7.69
N LYS A 537 37.63 2.63 7.30
CA LYS A 537 38.97 2.47 6.67
C LYS A 537 38.87 2.56 5.16
N VAL A 538 39.80 3.32 4.59
CA VAL A 538 39.97 3.40 3.13
C VAL A 538 41.25 2.67 2.76
N LEU A 539 41.15 1.69 1.86
CA LEU A 539 42.25 0.91 1.32
C LEU A 539 42.46 1.30 -0.15
N ASP A 540 43.56 2.03 -0.43
CA ASP A 540 44.04 2.28 -1.80
C ASP A 540 44.69 0.99 -2.33
N VAL A 541 43.94 0.20 -3.09
CA VAL A 541 44.35 -1.11 -3.61
C VAL A 541 45.54 -1.00 -4.57
N ALA A 542 45.78 0.17 -5.17
CA ALA A 542 46.93 0.42 -6.01
C ALA A 542 48.19 0.83 -5.20
N SER A 543 48.04 1.18 -3.91
CA SER A 543 49.13 1.63 -3.05
C SER A 543 49.89 0.47 -2.42
N SER A 544 51.21 0.46 -2.58
CA SER A 544 52.09 -0.55 -1.98
C SER A 544 52.17 -0.52 -0.45
N LYS A 545 51.70 0.57 0.19
CA LYS A 545 51.83 0.76 1.64
C LYS A 545 50.62 0.32 2.47
N HIS A 546 49.43 0.46 1.95
CA HIS A 546 48.19 0.25 2.71
C HIS A 546 47.11 -0.52 1.95
N GLY A 547 47.38 -0.97 0.72
CA GLY A 547 46.39 -1.63 -0.15
C GLY A 547 46.62 -3.13 -0.34
N LYS A 548 47.40 -3.78 0.52
CA LYS A 548 47.66 -5.22 0.38
C LYS A 548 46.43 -6.03 0.78
N LEU A 549 46.15 -7.04 -0.03
CA LEU A 549 45.09 -8.02 0.19
C LEU A 549 45.72 -9.41 0.25
N ASN A 550 45.95 -9.91 1.45
CA ASN A 550 46.51 -11.24 1.61
C ASN A 550 45.43 -12.31 1.36
N PRO A 551 45.49 -13.09 0.25
CA PRO A 551 44.49 -14.09 -0.02
C PRO A 551 44.52 -15.25 0.99
N PHE A 552 45.56 -15.40 1.77
CA PHE A 552 45.68 -16.44 2.80
C PHE A 552 45.04 -16.02 4.14
N GLN A 553 44.60 -14.79 4.29
CA GLN A 553 43.91 -14.36 5.50
C GLN A 553 42.49 -14.97 5.55
N ILE A 554 42.20 -15.72 6.58
CA ILE A 554 40.90 -16.30 6.83
C ILE A 554 40.01 -15.22 7.45
N ILE A 555 38.82 -14.98 6.86
CA ILE A 555 37.80 -14.09 7.42
C ILE A 555 36.79 -15.00 8.10
N SER A 556 36.60 -14.85 9.42
CA SER A 556 35.59 -15.57 10.17
C SER A 556 34.17 -15.11 9.76
N THR A 557 33.24 -16.05 9.68
CA THR A 557 31.83 -15.76 9.41
C THR A 557 31.03 -15.84 10.71
N LEU A 558 29.86 -15.18 10.75
CA LEU A 558 28.98 -15.15 11.94
C LEU A 558 28.49 -16.54 12.44
N ASP A 559 28.69 -17.58 11.62
CA ASP A 559 28.38 -18.96 12.00
C ASP A 559 29.48 -19.61 12.89
N ASP A 560 30.56 -18.91 13.15
CA ASP A 560 31.72 -19.40 13.92
C ASP A 560 31.48 -19.44 15.45
N GLU A 561 30.36 -18.89 15.94
CA GLU A 561 29.98 -18.90 17.37
C GLU A 561 29.52 -20.27 17.90
N ASN A 562 29.31 -21.26 17.03
CA ASN A 562 29.02 -22.63 17.42
C ASN A 562 30.28 -23.49 17.35
N ASP A 563 30.40 -24.51 18.19
CA ASP A 563 31.55 -25.42 18.42
C ASP A 563 32.19 -26.01 17.13
N ASP A 564 31.50 -25.97 16.01
CA ASP A 564 31.97 -26.37 14.67
C ASP A 564 32.29 -25.21 13.72
N GLY A 565 32.04 -23.95 14.10
CA GLY A 565 32.11 -22.77 13.21
C GLY A 565 33.51 -22.49 12.70
N THR A 566 34.53 -22.43 13.55
CA THR A 566 35.93 -22.16 13.21
C THR A 566 36.47 -23.19 12.20
N ARG A 567 36.09 -24.45 12.37
CA ARG A 567 36.47 -25.54 11.47
C ARG A 567 35.84 -25.36 10.09
N ASN A 568 34.61 -24.88 10.04
CA ASN A 568 33.88 -24.61 8.80
C ASN A 568 34.52 -23.45 8.02
N SER A 569 34.92 -22.36 8.69
CA SER A 569 35.59 -21.20 8.09
C SER A 569 36.94 -21.56 7.47
N PHE A 570 37.75 -22.39 8.13
CA PHE A 570 39.02 -22.85 7.59
C PHE A 570 38.83 -23.64 6.27
N PHE A 571 37.92 -24.61 6.24
CA PHE A 571 37.68 -25.41 5.03
C PHE A 571 37.00 -24.61 3.92
N SER A 572 36.06 -23.73 4.26
CA SER A 572 35.44 -22.82 3.29
C SER A 572 36.47 -21.88 2.65
N HIS A 573 37.45 -21.42 3.45
CA HIS A 573 38.53 -20.61 2.94
C HIS A 573 39.49 -21.37 2.02
N LEU A 574 39.76 -22.64 2.29
CA LEU A 574 40.54 -23.48 1.37
C LEU A 574 39.84 -23.67 0.02
N GLN A 575 38.52 -23.83 0.01
CA GLN A 575 37.72 -23.87 -1.21
C GLN A 575 37.77 -22.54 -1.97
N PHE A 576 37.68 -21.40 -1.26
CA PHE A 576 37.91 -20.07 -1.84
C PHE A 576 39.27 -19.99 -2.49
N LEU A 577 40.35 -20.43 -1.83
CA LEU A 577 41.71 -20.40 -2.38
C LEU A 577 41.87 -21.26 -3.63
N GLU A 578 41.22 -22.43 -3.68
CA GLU A 578 41.21 -23.24 -4.88
C GLU A 578 40.58 -22.50 -6.09
N GLU A 579 39.39 -21.88 -5.90
CA GLU A 579 38.78 -21.08 -6.96
C GLU A 579 39.61 -19.83 -7.30
N PHE A 580 40.17 -19.17 -6.30
CA PHE A 580 41.08 -18.03 -6.49
C PHE A 580 42.29 -18.43 -7.36
N TYR A 581 42.93 -19.59 -7.11
CA TYR A 581 44.00 -20.09 -7.92
C TYR A 581 43.55 -20.39 -9.34
N ARG A 582 42.39 -21.01 -9.53
CA ARG A 582 41.84 -21.27 -10.87
C ARG A 582 41.64 -19.99 -11.68
N LEU A 583 41.21 -18.93 -11.07
CA LEU A 583 41.00 -17.63 -11.73
C LEU A 583 42.33 -16.91 -11.99
N LEU A 584 43.28 -16.94 -11.03
CA LEU A 584 44.50 -16.16 -11.07
C LEU A 584 45.57 -16.84 -11.89
N LEU A 585 45.66 -18.17 -11.90
CA LEU A 585 46.66 -18.98 -12.54
C LEU A 585 46.14 -19.65 -13.80
N THR A 586 45.57 -18.86 -14.72
CA THR A 586 44.96 -19.37 -15.95
C THR A 586 45.91 -20.25 -16.73
N GLY A 587 45.50 -21.50 -17.03
CA GLY A 587 46.27 -22.48 -17.76
C GLY A 587 47.14 -23.42 -16.92
N ILE A 588 47.11 -23.32 -15.58
CA ILE A 588 47.71 -24.32 -14.70
C ILE A 588 47.05 -25.67 -14.89
N ASN A 589 47.82 -26.76 -14.94
CA ASN A 589 47.26 -28.11 -15.06
C ASN A 589 46.71 -28.60 -13.72
N ALA A 590 45.80 -29.58 -13.78
CA ALA A 590 45.09 -30.09 -12.61
C ALA A 590 46.04 -30.66 -11.54
N ASP A 591 47.12 -31.37 -11.95
CA ASP A 591 48.07 -31.98 -11.02
C ASP A 591 48.88 -30.95 -10.26
N SER A 592 49.32 -29.88 -10.96
CA SER A 592 49.99 -28.74 -10.32
C SER A 592 49.06 -27.95 -9.41
N LEU A 593 47.79 -27.79 -9.76
CA LEU A 593 46.80 -27.16 -8.91
C LEU A 593 46.54 -27.95 -7.62
N GLU A 594 46.40 -29.26 -7.74
CA GLU A 594 46.21 -30.12 -6.57
C GLU A 594 47.45 -30.13 -5.66
N LEU A 595 48.66 -30.13 -6.25
CA LEU A 595 49.90 -30.00 -5.48
C LEU A 595 49.96 -28.63 -4.77
N LEU A 596 49.56 -27.53 -5.43
CA LEU A 596 49.48 -26.18 -4.84
C LEU A 596 48.51 -26.14 -3.64
N ASN A 597 47.33 -26.80 -3.75
CA ASN A 597 46.42 -26.90 -2.64
C ASN A 597 47.01 -27.62 -1.43
N LYS A 598 47.76 -28.71 -1.66
CA LYS A 598 48.49 -29.40 -0.57
C LYS A 598 49.57 -28.53 0.06
N LEU A 599 50.35 -27.80 -0.73
CA LEU A 599 51.36 -26.85 -0.23
C LEU A 599 50.70 -25.70 0.56
N THR A 600 49.53 -25.26 0.14
CA THR A 600 48.76 -24.23 0.87
C THR A 600 48.38 -24.72 2.27
N ILE A 601 47.89 -25.94 2.41
CA ILE A 601 47.57 -26.54 3.71
C ILE A 601 48.86 -26.64 4.57
N GLU A 602 49.97 -27.02 3.95
CA GLU A 602 51.25 -27.14 4.66
C GLU A 602 51.77 -25.79 5.19
N ILE A 603 51.64 -24.68 4.43
CA ILE A 603 52.04 -23.36 4.93
C ILE A 603 51.21 -22.87 6.11
N TYR A 604 49.92 -23.14 6.13
CA TYR A 604 49.06 -22.87 7.29
C TYR A 604 49.54 -23.67 8.51
N GLY A 605 49.83 -24.96 8.36
CA GLY A 605 50.36 -25.80 9.42
C GLY A 605 51.72 -25.30 9.96
N ARG A 606 52.59 -24.78 9.12
CA ARG A 606 53.89 -24.19 9.53
C ARG A 606 53.71 -22.90 10.35
N LYS A 607 52.64 -22.15 10.11
CA LYS A 607 52.27 -20.97 10.92
C LYS A 607 51.46 -21.33 12.18
N GLY A 608 51.19 -22.63 12.43
CA GLY A 608 50.38 -23.09 13.56
C GLY A 608 48.87 -22.94 13.35
N ILE A 609 48.44 -22.56 12.17
CA ILE A 609 47.01 -22.37 11.83
C ILE A 609 46.44 -23.72 11.40
N THR A 610 45.53 -24.24 12.19
CA THR A 610 44.84 -25.53 11.97
C THR A 610 43.33 -25.33 12.02
N PRO A 611 42.54 -26.33 11.58
CA PRO A 611 41.08 -26.22 11.66
C PRO A 611 40.50 -26.02 13.08
N MET A 612 41.35 -26.21 14.13
CA MET A 612 40.97 -26.04 15.55
C MET A 612 41.58 -24.77 16.17
N CYS A 613 42.24 -23.94 15.37
CA CYS A 613 42.84 -22.70 15.84
C CYS A 613 41.77 -21.63 16.07
N ASP A 614 41.87 -20.88 17.17
CA ASP A 614 41.04 -19.70 17.36
C ASP A 614 41.43 -18.58 16.40
N LEU A 615 40.60 -18.37 15.40
CA LEU A 615 40.85 -17.37 14.34
C LEU A 615 40.67 -15.93 14.87
N SER A 616 39.94 -15.71 15.93
CA SER A 616 39.71 -14.38 16.52
C SER A 616 40.94 -13.80 17.20
N ALA A 617 41.87 -14.65 17.60
CA ALA A 617 43.14 -14.27 18.24
C ALA A 617 44.24 -13.89 17.22
N LEU A 618 44.00 -14.13 15.91
CA LEU A 618 45.01 -13.91 14.86
C LEU A 618 44.92 -12.51 14.27
N THR A 619 46.06 -11.88 14.13
CA THR A 619 46.23 -10.60 13.39
C THR A 619 46.53 -10.87 11.91
N PRO A 620 46.34 -9.89 10.99
CA PRO A 620 46.69 -10.04 9.58
C PRO A 620 48.15 -10.44 9.33
N ALA A 621 49.06 -10.17 10.27
CA ALA A 621 50.49 -10.50 10.16
C ALA A 621 50.78 -11.99 10.48
N ASP A 622 49.89 -12.70 11.15
CA ASP A 622 50.08 -14.11 11.52
C ASP A 622 49.82 -15.08 10.37
N TYR A 623 49.11 -14.62 9.35
CA TYR A 623 48.79 -15.44 8.19
C TYR A 623 49.95 -15.64 7.23
N PRO A 624 50.01 -16.79 6.52
CA PRO A 624 51.03 -17.03 5.49
C PRO A 624 50.97 -15.98 4.37
N THR A 625 52.10 -15.84 3.66
CA THR A 625 52.22 -14.94 2.51
C THR A 625 52.68 -15.72 1.27
N PHE A 626 52.69 -15.08 0.10
CA PHE A 626 53.28 -15.69 -1.10
C PHE A 626 54.79 -15.92 -0.97
N ASP A 627 55.50 -15.17 -0.11
CA ASP A 627 56.91 -15.45 0.19
C ASP A 627 57.07 -16.74 0.99
N ASP A 628 56.17 -17.02 1.97
CA ASP A 628 56.16 -18.29 2.71
C ASP A 628 55.90 -19.47 1.77
N LEU A 629 54.94 -19.31 0.83
CA LEU A 629 54.62 -20.33 -0.17
C LEU A 629 55.80 -20.55 -1.14
N ALA A 630 56.44 -19.49 -1.62
CA ALA A 630 57.59 -19.59 -2.50
C ALA A 630 58.74 -20.30 -1.82
N ALA A 631 59.05 -19.97 -0.55
CA ALA A 631 60.11 -20.62 0.23
C ALA A 631 59.82 -22.12 0.41
N LEU A 632 58.55 -22.51 0.64
CA LEU A 632 58.15 -23.91 0.71
C LEU A 632 58.36 -24.62 -0.64
N ILE A 633 58.02 -23.98 -1.77
CA ILE A 633 58.20 -24.55 -3.10
C ILE A 633 59.71 -24.76 -3.38
N ASP A 634 60.56 -23.77 -3.07
CA ASP A 634 62.00 -23.88 -3.22
C ASP A 634 62.56 -25.05 -2.38
N GLU A 635 62.13 -25.22 -1.14
CA GLU A 635 62.53 -26.35 -0.28
C GLU A 635 62.09 -27.71 -0.89
N LYS A 636 60.83 -27.82 -1.35
CA LYS A 636 60.30 -29.03 -1.96
C LYS A 636 60.99 -29.38 -3.30
N LEU A 637 61.43 -28.38 -4.10
CA LEU A 637 62.20 -28.56 -5.31
C LEU A 637 63.57 -29.23 -5.05
N ILE A 638 64.20 -28.86 -3.92
CA ILE A 638 65.51 -29.47 -3.49
C ILE A 638 65.27 -30.90 -3.06
N GLN A 639 64.16 -31.21 -2.40
CA GLN A 639 63.84 -32.53 -1.85
C GLN A 639 63.22 -33.49 -2.88
N ALA A 640 62.77 -33.00 -4.03
CA ALA A 640 62.07 -33.77 -5.03
C ALA A 640 62.96 -34.86 -5.68
N GLY A 641 62.68 -36.13 -5.32
CA GLY A 641 63.34 -37.30 -5.88
C GLY A 641 62.72 -37.84 -7.17
N ASP A 642 61.54 -37.33 -7.56
CA ASP A 642 60.76 -37.77 -8.71
C ASP A 642 60.66 -36.63 -9.75
N ASP A 643 60.90 -36.96 -11.01
CA ASP A 643 60.89 -35.97 -12.12
C ASP A 643 59.49 -35.39 -12.37
N TYR A 644 58.44 -36.13 -12.11
CA TYR A 644 57.05 -35.65 -12.27
C TYR A 644 56.69 -34.57 -11.24
N ASN A 645 56.92 -34.84 -9.96
CA ASN A 645 56.68 -33.87 -8.91
C ASN A 645 57.54 -32.61 -9.08
N ARG A 646 58.81 -32.80 -9.52
CA ARG A 646 59.70 -31.66 -9.85
C ARG A 646 59.15 -30.83 -11.01
N ALA A 647 58.56 -31.45 -12.03
CA ALA A 647 57.95 -30.74 -13.16
C ALA A 647 56.72 -29.90 -12.68
N CYS A 648 55.86 -30.47 -11.85
CA CYS A 648 54.71 -29.76 -11.29
C CYS A 648 55.12 -28.59 -10.40
N LEU A 649 56.14 -28.78 -9.53
CA LEU A 649 56.66 -27.72 -8.67
C LEU A 649 57.23 -26.55 -9.49
N LYS A 650 57.96 -26.82 -10.59
CA LYS A 650 58.47 -25.76 -11.49
C LYS A 650 57.36 -25.00 -12.19
N VAL A 651 56.25 -25.65 -12.54
CA VAL A 651 55.06 -24.97 -13.07
C VAL A 651 54.50 -24.01 -12.03
N ILE A 652 54.31 -24.48 -10.79
CA ILE A 652 53.82 -23.65 -9.69
C ILE A 652 54.76 -22.48 -9.40
N GLU A 653 56.07 -22.74 -9.32
CA GLU A 653 57.10 -21.71 -9.09
C GLU A 653 56.99 -20.57 -10.13
N ASN A 654 56.88 -20.91 -11.41
CA ASN A 654 56.75 -19.94 -12.49
C ASN A 654 55.47 -19.09 -12.35
N TYR A 655 54.36 -19.69 -11.93
CA TYR A 655 53.13 -18.94 -11.72
C TYR A 655 53.16 -18.07 -10.47
N ILE A 656 53.78 -18.54 -9.38
CA ILE A 656 53.87 -17.85 -8.09
C ILE A 656 54.93 -16.73 -8.12
N ALA A 657 55.95 -16.83 -8.98
CA ALA A 657 57.03 -15.82 -9.12
C ALA A 657 56.50 -14.38 -9.31
N LYS A 658 55.35 -14.19 -9.92
CA LYS A 658 54.75 -12.86 -10.12
C LYS A 658 54.14 -12.28 -8.84
N PHE A 659 53.92 -13.08 -7.81
CA PHE A 659 53.27 -12.66 -6.55
C PHE A 659 54.25 -12.52 -5.39
N LYS A 660 55.38 -13.25 -5.36
CA LYS A 660 56.40 -13.15 -4.31
C LYS A 660 57.13 -11.79 -4.36
N SER A 661 57.84 -11.45 -3.34
CA SER A 661 58.65 -10.22 -3.24
C SER A 661 59.46 -10.00 -4.50
N GLY A 662 59.38 -8.80 -5.10
CA GLY A 662 59.97 -8.44 -6.38
C GLY A 662 59.14 -8.83 -7.61
N GLY A 663 58.09 -9.60 -7.48
CA GLY A 663 57.16 -9.91 -8.56
C GLY A 663 56.22 -8.74 -8.88
N ARG A 664 55.72 -8.68 -10.12
CA ARG A 664 54.89 -7.55 -10.60
C ARG A 664 53.57 -7.33 -9.84
N ASN A 665 53.02 -8.37 -9.20
CA ASN A 665 51.77 -8.32 -8.45
C ASN A 665 52.00 -8.41 -6.92
N SER A 666 53.26 -8.37 -6.46
CA SER A 666 53.58 -8.50 -5.05
C SER A 666 53.03 -7.37 -4.19
N ASN A 667 52.92 -6.16 -4.75
CA ASN A 667 52.38 -5.00 -4.04
C ASN A 667 50.93 -5.18 -3.57
N LEU A 668 50.14 -5.92 -4.35
CA LEU A 668 48.72 -6.16 -4.03
C LEU A 668 48.53 -7.40 -3.15
N TRP A 669 49.24 -8.51 -3.47
CA TRP A 669 48.89 -9.83 -2.93
C TRP A 669 49.88 -10.38 -1.88
N ASN A 670 51.07 -9.78 -1.72
CA ASN A 670 52.10 -10.33 -0.86
C ASN A 670 52.33 -9.48 0.41
N GLY A 671 52.04 -10.03 1.54
CA GLY A 671 52.17 -9.42 2.86
C GLY A 671 50.89 -9.36 3.65
N ALA A 672 50.93 -8.84 4.86
CA ALA A 672 49.73 -8.71 5.68
C ALA A 672 48.67 -7.80 5.05
N SER A 673 47.43 -8.15 5.15
CA SER A 673 46.30 -7.29 4.67
C SER A 673 46.30 -5.94 5.37
N GLY A 674 45.87 -4.91 4.67
CA GLY A 674 45.82 -3.55 5.18
C GLY A 674 44.57 -3.28 6.06
N PHE A 675 43.78 -4.29 6.39
CA PHE A 675 42.59 -4.19 7.23
C PHE A 675 42.50 -5.37 8.19
N GLU A 676 41.78 -5.18 9.27
CA GLU A 676 41.43 -6.21 10.25
C GLU A 676 40.01 -6.72 9.95
N THR A 677 39.66 -7.93 10.41
CA THR A 677 38.40 -8.58 10.12
C THR A 677 37.20 -7.98 10.89
N ASP A 678 37.50 -7.25 11.97
CA ASP A 678 36.55 -6.58 12.86
C ASP A 678 36.18 -5.15 12.42
N GLU A 679 36.85 -4.60 11.40
CA GLU A 679 36.52 -3.28 10.84
C GLU A 679 35.06 -3.19 10.38
N ASN A 680 34.36 -2.18 10.86
CA ASN A 680 32.91 -2.03 10.58
C ASN A 680 32.61 -1.40 9.22
N PHE A 681 33.49 -0.57 8.68
CA PHE A 681 33.34 0.03 7.36
C PHE A 681 34.69 0.03 6.61
N VAL A 682 34.76 -0.70 5.51
CA VAL A 682 35.97 -0.77 4.67
C VAL A 682 35.60 -0.37 3.24
N CYS A 683 36.33 0.63 2.70
CA CYS A 683 36.22 1.05 1.32
C CYS A 683 37.48 0.68 0.56
N PHE A 684 37.39 -0.20 -0.43
CA PHE A 684 38.43 -0.60 -1.32
C PHE A 684 38.46 0.35 -2.54
N ASP A 685 39.41 1.27 -2.59
CA ASP A 685 39.59 2.21 -3.71
C ASP A 685 40.36 1.54 -4.85
N PHE A 686 39.66 1.23 -5.93
CA PHE A 686 40.21 0.67 -7.17
C PHE A 686 40.50 1.72 -8.26
N GLN A 687 40.20 3.00 -8.03
CA GLN A 687 40.24 4.04 -9.03
C GLN A 687 41.58 4.07 -9.80
N LYS A 688 42.70 4.07 -9.07
CA LYS A 688 44.06 4.11 -9.69
C LYS A 688 44.43 2.81 -10.40
N LEU A 689 43.88 1.66 -9.93
CA LEU A 689 44.15 0.36 -10.54
C LEU A 689 43.45 0.20 -11.88
N LEU A 690 42.22 0.77 -12.00
CA LEU A 690 41.41 0.69 -13.21
C LEU A 690 41.69 1.84 -14.20
N ALA A 691 42.31 2.93 -13.76
CA ALA A 691 42.69 4.06 -14.63
C ALA A 691 43.96 3.80 -15.49
N ASN A 692 44.69 2.73 -15.21
CA ASN A 692 45.83 2.25 -15.97
C ASN A 692 45.46 1.07 -16.86
#